data_10377cd8a680cf69e9cebbee06874a9d
#
_entry.id   10377cd8a680cf69e9cebbee06874a9d
#
_cell.length_a   1.000
_cell.length_b   1.000
_cell.length_c   1.000
_cell.angle_alpha   90.00
_cell.angle_beta   90.00
_cell.angle_gamma   90.00
#
_symmetry.space_group_name_H-M   'P 1'
#
loop_
_entity.id
_entity.type
_entity.pdbx_description
1 polymer ?
#
loop_
_entity_poly.entity_id
_entity_poly.type
_entity_poly.pdbx_seq_one_letter_code
_entity_poly.pdbx_strand_id
1 'polypeptide(L)'
;MEKILDFYDFIEVMPLDNLKYLVESGEIKTFEELKAINKKLVDLGDNYGKPVVATGDVHTLEPHERLYRSVLKYSQIPKYKKNIESLHFRTTDEMLEEFAYLGEETAYRVVVENSNKIADMFEDIRPIPDETYAPVIEGSKEELRRMCFEKAERIYGYPLPEIVENRLNRELDSIIGNGYAVMYIIANKLVAKSLSDGYLVGSRGSVGSSFAATMSDITEVNPLPAHYVCPNEDCKYSEFFGIGEYGSGIDLPDKKCPRCGSQLIKEGQDIPFEVFLGFEGDKEPDIDLNFSGTYQATIHKYTEELFGEGFTFRAGTIGTVQEKTAFGYVRNFSKDNHLDLTNAEMTWLTKGCTEVKRTSGQHPGGVMVIPHYKNVHDFTPVQYPANDKSSGVITTHFDYHSISGRILKLDILGHDGPTIIRMLEDMTGIKITDIPLDDPATMSLFTSTKALGIEPEDIDGTTVGSMAIPEFGTKFTRQMLVDTKPTTFAELVRIAGLSHGTDVWLNNAQDLVRANVVGLKEVISTRDDIMNYLIFMGLKPKMAFTIMESVRKGKGLKPEHEEAMLENEVPDWYITSCKKIKYMFPKAHAVAYVMTSFRIAYCKVNYPEAFYATYFTTKVDDFDIELITSGIDNVKERLNQIKELGTKATTKENSQYTILEVVVEMYARGIEFMHIDLYESDAKDFKIYGPKKILPPMVSLQGMGENAALSVVDARKDGKFLSKEDLIKRTKLSKTVVEKLSEHGALDGMSEKNQLSFF
;
A
#
# COMPACT_ATOMS: atom_id res chain seq x y z
N MET A 1 -8.71 51.26 11.41
CA MET A 1 -8.59 50.42 12.62
C MET A 1 -9.95 50.22 13.28
N GLU A 2 -10.77 51.27 13.51
CA GLU A 2 -12.09 51.15 14.18
C GLU A 2 -13.02 50.11 13.56
N LYS A 3 -13.20 50.08 12.24
CA LYS A 3 -14.03 49.07 11.55
C LYS A 3 -13.55 47.63 11.71
N ILE A 4 -12.27 47.42 12.04
CA ILE A 4 -11.69 46.10 12.26
C ILE A 4 -11.98 45.65 13.70
N LEU A 5 -11.99 46.55 14.65
CA LEU A 5 -12.23 46.24 16.04
C LEU A 5 -13.67 45.78 16.31
N ASP A 6 -14.66 46.24 15.54
CA ASP A 6 -16.03 45.77 15.66
C ASP A 6 -16.18 44.27 15.33
N PHE A 7 -15.28 43.74 14.50
CA PHE A 7 -15.30 42.35 14.08
C PHE A 7 -14.68 41.39 15.11
N TYR A 8 -13.63 41.84 15.82
CA TYR A 8 -12.90 40.98 16.76
C TYR A 8 -13.46 41.13 18.20
N ASP A 9 -13.47 39.99 18.92
CA ASP A 9 -13.90 39.94 20.33
C ASP A 9 -12.78 40.35 21.28
N PHE A 10 -11.50 40.11 20.90
CA PHE A 10 -10.31 40.34 21.70
C PHE A 10 -9.22 41.05 20.90
N ILE A 11 -8.31 41.68 21.63
CA ILE A 11 -7.05 42.21 21.09
C ILE A 11 -5.89 41.42 21.69
N GLU A 12 -4.98 40.98 20.87
CA GLU A 12 -3.81 40.20 21.28
C GLU A 12 -2.56 41.08 21.38
N VAL A 13 -1.77 40.87 22.42
CA VAL A 13 -0.41 41.39 22.58
C VAL A 13 0.56 40.26 22.83
N MET A 14 1.75 40.35 22.25
CA MET A 14 2.77 39.28 22.33
C MET A 14 4.04 39.77 23.02
N PRO A 15 4.85 38.88 23.63
CA PRO A 15 6.19 39.18 24.09
C PRO A 15 7.01 39.88 23.02
N LEU A 16 7.87 40.81 23.40
CA LEU A 16 8.65 41.59 22.42
C LEU A 16 9.59 40.72 21.59
N ASP A 17 10.09 39.64 22.15
CA ASP A 17 10.97 38.70 21.45
C ASP A 17 10.26 37.98 20.30
N ASN A 18 8.93 37.72 20.42
CA ASN A 18 8.12 37.14 19.36
C ASN A 18 8.04 38.07 18.11
N LEU A 19 8.14 39.37 18.32
CA LEU A 19 8.06 40.39 17.28
C LEU A 19 9.41 40.98 16.89
N LYS A 20 10.50 40.39 17.36
CA LYS A 20 11.88 40.82 17.12
C LYS A 20 12.20 40.94 15.63
N TYR A 21 11.63 40.07 14.80
CA TYR A 21 11.83 40.08 13.35
C TYR A 21 11.40 41.40 12.70
N LEU A 22 10.43 42.12 13.26
CA LEU A 22 9.99 43.43 12.77
C LEU A 22 11.06 44.50 12.99
N VAL A 23 11.85 44.35 14.06
CA VAL A 23 12.99 45.26 14.34
C VAL A 23 14.18 44.87 13.45
N GLU A 24 14.42 43.60 13.26
CA GLU A 24 15.50 43.07 12.43
C GLU A 24 15.28 43.36 10.93
N SER A 25 14.03 43.34 10.45
CA SER A 25 13.65 43.72 9.08
C SER A 25 13.69 45.23 8.82
N GLY A 26 13.70 46.04 9.89
CA GLY A 26 13.65 47.47 9.83
C GLY A 26 12.24 48.05 9.62
N GLU A 27 11.20 47.25 9.70
CA GLU A 27 9.81 47.69 9.67
C GLU A 27 9.45 48.51 10.94
N ILE A 28 10.05 48.15 12.06
CA ILE A 28 10.02 48.91 13.32
C ILE A 28 11.47 49.24 13.67
N LYS A 29 11.74 50.44 14.16
CA LYS A 29 13.12 50.87 14.36
C LYS A 29 13.75 50.36 15.65
N THR A 30 12.95 50.22 16.71
CA THR A 30 13.45 49.86 18.05
C THR A 30 12.47 49.04 18.87
N PHE A 31 12.96 48.35 19.88
CA PHE A 31 12.10 47.65 20.85
C PHE A 31 11.22 48.62 21.66
N GLU A 32 11.66 49.89 21.86
CA GLU A 32 10.83 50.92 22.51
C GLU A 32 9.60 51.28 21.66
N GLU A 33 9.72 51.26 20.33
CA GLU A 33 8.58 51.42 19.43
C GLU A 33 7.62 50.23 19.52
N LEU A 34 8.13 48.98 19.68
CA LEU A 34 7.29 47.78 19.91
C LEU A 34 6.52 47.88 21.23
N LYS A 35 7.19 48.31 22.32
CA LYS A 35 6.52 48.58 23.60
C LYS A 35 5.40 49.61 23.47
N ALA A 36 5.68 50.71 22.72
CA ALA A 36 4.71 51.75 22.46
C ALA A 36 3.49 51.23 21.69
N ILE A 37 3.70 50.30 20.73
CA ILE A 37 2.63 49.65 19.98
C ILE A 37 1.77 48.79 20.91
N ASN A 38 2.36 47.94 21.75
CA ASN A 38 1.62 47.11 22.71
C ASN A 38 0.82 48.00 23.71
N LYS A 39 1.42 49.09 24.23
CA LYS A 39 0.69 50.07 25.08
C LYS A 39 -0.51 50.65 24.34
N LYS A 40 -0.31 51.08 23.09
CA LYS A 40 -1.40 51.59 22.25
C LYS A 40 -2.49 50.58 21.99
N LEU A 41 -2.17 49.31 21.86
CA LEU A 41 -3.15 48.21 21.71
C LEU A 41 -3.96 48.04 23.01
N VAL A 42 -3.31 48.13 24.16
CA VAL A 42 -3.99 48.11 25.46
C VAL A 42 -4.94 49.31 25.61
N ASP A 43 -4.45 50.54 25.35
CA ASP A 43 -5.29 51.75 25.38
C ASP A 43 -6.47 51.66 24.40
N LEU A 44 -6.25 51.05 23.26
CA LEU A 44 -7.31 50.86 22.26
C LEU A 44 -8.36 49.87 22.77
N GLY A 45 -7.97 48.76 23.40
CA GLY A 45 -8.88 47.80 24.02
C GLY A 45 -9.72 48.48 25.10
N ASP A 46 -9.09 49.25 25.97
CA ASP A 46 -9.78 50.00 27.05
C ASP A 46 -10.78 50.99 26.47
N ASN A 47 -10.41 51.73 25.41
CA ASN A 47 -11.31 52.73 24.79
C ASN A 47 -12.51 52.10 24.07
N TYR A 48 -12.40 50.89 23.54
CA TYR A 48 -13.45 50.21 22.78
C TYR A 48 -14.12 49.09 23.59
N GLY A 49 -13.77 48.92 24.86
CA GLY A 49 -14.33 47.89 25.73
C GLY A 49 -14.01 46.47 25.29
N LYS A 50 -12.90 46.27 24.59
CA LYS A 50 -12.42 44.95 24.11
C LYS A 50 -11.35 44.43 25.07
N PRO A 51 -11.47 43.22 25.59
CA PRO A 51 -10.41 42.61 26.39
C PRO A 51 -9.11 42.50 25.60
N VAL A 52 -7.99 42.88 26.21
CA VAL A 52 -6.65 42.66 25.66
C VAL A 52 -6.00 41.49 26.38
N VAL A 53 -5.49 40.54 25.67
CA VAL A 53 -4.90 39.31 26.21
C VAL A 53 -3.45 39.16 25.75
N ALA A 54 -2.56 38.76 26.66
CA ALA A 54 -1.19 38.41 26.35
C ALA A 54 -1.11 36.91 25.94
N THR A 55 -0.57 36.66 24.77
CA THR A 55 -0.37 35.29 24.26
C THR A 55 1.09 35.06 23.91
N GLY A 56 1.54 33.79 23.91
CA GLY A 56 2.95 33.43 23.71
C GLY A 56 3.32 33.00 22.29
N ASP A 57 2.35 32.74 21.39
CA ASP A 57 2.59 32.08 20.08
C ASP A 57 3.54 30.90 20.23
N VAL A 58 3.18 29.97 21.10
CA VAL A 58 4.07 28.88 21.55
C VAL A 58 4.26 27.82 20.45
N HIS A 59 5.51 27.54 20.10
CA HIS A 59 5.91 26.51 19.15
C HIS A 59 6.87 25.47 19.74
N THR A 60 7.44 25.74 20.90
CA THR A 60 8.38 24.85 21.61
C THR A 60 8.09 24.84 23.10
N LEU A 61 8.44 23.77 23.81
CA LEU A 61 8.27 23.70 25.24
C LEU A 61 9.40 24.47 25.94
N GLU A 62 10.64 24.21 25.55
CA GLU A 62 11.83 24.78 26.18
C GLU A 62 12.57 25.77 25.28
N PRO A 63 13.27 26.78 25.84
CA PRO A 63 13.99 27.77 25.05
C PRO A 63 15.04 27.21 24.10
N HIS A 64 15.68 26.09 24.45
CA HIS A 64 16.73 25.47 23.62
C HIS A 64 16.17 24.77 22.39
N GLU A 65 14.90 24.37 22.38
CA GLU A 65 14.23 23.69 21.26
C GLU A 65 14.03 24.59 20.03
N ARG A 66 14.24 25.90 20.18
CA ARG A 66 14.34 26.83 19.05
C ARG A 66 15.33 26.36 17.98
N LEU A 67 16.35 25.57 18.37
CA LEU A 67 17.33 25.03 17.44
C LEU A 67 16.71 24.00 16.50
N TYR A 68 15.80 23.15 16.99
CA TYR A 68 15.05 22.20 16.16
C TYR A 68 14.22 22.93 15.12
N ARG A 69 13.49 23.98 15.57
CA ARG A 69 12.71 24.86 14.68
C ARG A 69 13.59 25.54 13.64
N SER A 70 14.80 25.97 14.04
CA SER A 70 15.79 26.57 13.10
C SER A 70 16.16 25.62 11.98
N VAL A 71 16.49 24.36 12.32
CA VAL A 71 16.85 23.32 11.35
C VAL A 71 15.68 23.04 10.40
N LEU A 72 14.46 22.91 10.94
CA LEU A 72 13.26 22.60 10.18
C LEU A 72 12.89 23.75 9.22
N LYS A 73 12.89 25.01 9.68
CA LYS A 73 12.62 26.17 8.84
C LYS A 73 13.71 26.37 7.75
N TYR A 74 14.98 26.16 8.10
CA TYR A 74 16.07 26.22 7.14
C TYR A 74 15.91 25.21 6.00
N SER A 75 15.39 24.02 6.27
CA SER A 75 15.13 23.03 5.25
C SER A 75 14.10 23.45 4.19
N GLN A 76 13.22 24.37 4.53
CA GLN A 76 12.17 24.90 3.64
C GLN A 76 12.56 26.23 3.01
N ILE A 77 13.28 27.07 3.76
CA ILE A 77 13.70 28.41 3.34
C ILE A 77 15.22 28.53 3.57
N PRO A 78 16.06 28.19 2.58
CA PRO A 78 17.53 28.16 2.75
C PRO A 78 18.18 29.50 3.14
N LYS A 79 17.46 30.63 3.00
CA LYS A 79 17.91 31.96 3.44
C LYS A 79 17.52 32.30 4.87
N TYR A 80 16.86 31.38 5.57
CA TYR A 80 16.41 31.59 6.93
C TYR A 80 17.60 31.73 7.86
N LYS A 81 17.76 32.91 8.48
CA LYS A 81 18.92 33.24 9.33
C LYS A 81 18.85 32.50 10.67
N LYS A 82 20.01 32.33 11.28
CA LYS A 82 20.31 31.61 12.50
C LYS A 82 19.55 32.04 13.77
N ASN A 83 18.98 33.24 13.78
CA ASN A 83 18.28 33.82 14.93
C ASN A 83 16.75 33.64 14.75
N ILE A 84 16.24 32.59 15.35
CA ILE A 84 14.81 32.37 15.48
C ILE A 84 14.39 32.87 16.84
N GLU A 85 13.23 33.51 16.85
CA GLU A 85 12.55 33.96 18.04
C GLU A 85 12.36 32.80 19.02
N SER A 86 12.50 33.05 20.32
CA SER A 86 12.26 32.06 21.36
C SER A 86 10.76 31.93 21.62
N LEU A 87 10.05 31.19 20.76
CA LEU A 87 8.61 30.94 20.87
C LEU A 87 8.36 29.73 21.81
N HIS A 88 8.96 29.76 23.01
CA HIS A 88 8.80 28.71 24.01
C HIS A 88 7.61 28.97 24.94
N PHE A 89 7.15 27.93 25.59
CA PHE A 89 6.13 28.03 26.62
C PHE A 89 6.69 28.76 27.81
N ARG A 90 6.09 29.92 28.13
CA ARG A 90 6.43 30.74 29.28
C ARG A 90 5.45 30.50 30.43
N THR A 91 5.98 30.38 31.63
CA THR A 91 5.17 30.36 32.85
C THR A 91 4.46 31.69 33.06
N THR A 92 3.50 31.75 33.97
CA THR A 92 2.81 33.00 34.33
C THR A 92 3.77 34.08 34.81
N ASP A 93 4.76 33.68 35.63
CA ASP A 93 5.77 34.63 36.15
C ASP A 93 6.65 35.18 35.02
N GLU A 94 7.09 34.35 34.11
CA GLU A 94 7.85 34.77 32.92
C GLU A 94 7.03 35.68 32.01
N MET A 95 5.74 35.38 31.79
CA MET A 95 4.86 36.26 31.03
C MET A 95 4.62 37.62 31.74
N LEU A 96 4.49 37.64 33.06
CA LEU A 96 4.36 38.90 33.81
C LEU A 96 5.67 39.74 33.71
N GLU A 97 6.85 39.10 33.72
CA GLU A 97 8.12 39.78 33.51
C GLU A 97 8.22 40.39 32.09
N GLU A 98 7.82 39.63 31.06
CA GLU A 98 7.79 40.09 29.66
C GLU A 98 6.93 41.36 29.47
N PHE A 99 5.83 41.48 30.22
CA PHE A 99 4.90 42.60 30.11
C PHE A 99 5.04 43.67 31.24
N ALA A 100 6.07 43.54 32.10
CA ALA A 100 6.30 44.46 33.23
C ALA A 100 6.34 45.96 32.80
N TYR A 101 6.75 46.23 31.56
CA TYR A 101 6.79 47.60 31.00
C TYR A 101 5.42 48.26 30.86
N LEU A 102 4.29 47.52 30.96
CA LEU A 102 2.93 48.03 30.99
C LEU A 102 2.53 48.56 32.37
N GLY A 103 3.29 48.27 33.43
CA GLY A 103 2.95 48.45 34.82
C GLY A 103 2.27 47.21 35.40
N GLU A 104 2.45 47.00 36.72
CA GLU A 104 2.05 45.76 37.43
C GLU A 104 0.55 45.42 37.24
N GLU A 105 -0.33 46.39 37.45
CA GLU A 105 -1.80 46.20 37.34
C GLU A 105 -2.19 45.83 35.90
N THR A 106 -1.67 46.55 34.90
CA THR A 106 -2.00 46.26 33.48
C THR A 106 -1.40 44.93 33.02
N ALA A 107 -0.14 44.64 33.41
CA ALA A 107 0.48 43.35 33.09
C ALA A 107 -0.33 42.19 33.68
N TYR A 108 -0.73 42.26 34.94
CA TYR A 108 -1.55 41.24 35.57
C TYR A 108 -2.90 41.06 34.88
N ARG A 109 -3.56 42.19 34.52
CA ARG A 109 -4.84 42.17 33.79
C ARG A 109 -4.71 41.46 32.45
N VAL A 110 -3.70 41.76 31.63
CA VAL A 110 -3.60 41.17 30.26
C VAL A 110 -3.06 39.76 30.29
N VAL A 111 -2.20 39.40 31.24
CA VAL A 111 -1.57 38.07 31.34
C VAL A 111 -2.48 37.08 32.08
N VAL A 112 -3.09 37.50 33.20
CA VAL A 112 -3.80 36.60 34.11
C VAL A 112 -5.31 36.76 34.02
N GLU A 113 -5.84 37.97 34.30
CA GLU A 113 -7.30 38.13 34.39
C GLU A 113 -8.00 37.90 33.04
N ASN A 114 -7.51 38.53 31.97
CA ASN A 114 -8.17 38.43 30.68
C ASN A 114 -7.99 37.08 30.04
N SER A 115 -6.84 36.39 30.22
CA SER A 115 -6.64 35.03 29.76
C SER A 115 -7.60 34.04 30.44
N ASN A 116 -7.77 34.17 31.76
CA ASN A 116 -8.75 33.36 32.49
C ASN A 116 -10.21 33.67 32.06
N LYS A 117 -10.57 34.97 31.91
CA LYS A 117 -11.90 35.35 31.40
C LYS A 117 -12.19 34.73 30.03
N ILE A 118 -11.21 34.67 29.13
CA ILE A 118 -11.37 34.05 27.83
C ILE A 118 -11.52 32.54 27.98
N ALA A 119 -10.69 31.88 28.81
CA ALA A 119 -10.78 30.46 29.08
C ALA A 119 -12.16 30.04 29.63
N ASP A 120 -12.75 30.90 30.54
CA ASP A 120 -14.07 30.66 31.11
C ASP A 120 -15.24 30.83 30.10
N MET A 121 -14.98 31.44 28.93
CA MET A 121 -15.97 31.56 27.85
C MET A 121 -16.10 30.31 26.98
N PHE A 122 -15.14 29.40 27.05
CA PHE A 122 -15.17 28.16 26.26
C PHE A 122 -16.07 27.10 26.92
N GLU A 123 -16.86 26.45 26.10
CA GLU A 123 -17.64 25.27 26.49
C GLU A 123 -16.89 24.00 26.10
N ASP A 124 -17.20 22.89 26.79
CA ASP A 124 -16.71 21.58 26.41
C ASP A 124 -17.32 21.16 25.06
N ILE A 125 -16.54 21.18 24.01
CA ILE A 125 -16.94 20.71 22.69
C ILE A 125 -16.09 19.52 22.25
N ARG A 126 -16.75 18.59 21.58
CA ARG A 126 -16.06 17.45 20.94
C ARG A 126 -16.06 17.67 19.43
N PRO A 127 -14.92 18.02 18.84
CA PRO A 127 -14.85 18.31 17.40
C PRO A 127 -15.04 17.05 16.53
N ILE A 128 -14.83 15.85 17.12
CA ILE A 128 -15.07 14.56 16.47
C ILE A 128 -16.10 13.82 17.33
N PRO A 129 -17.26 13.39 16.78
CA PRO A 129 -18.25 12.63 17.53
C PRO A 129 -17.70 11.29 18.01
N ASP A 130 -18.21 10.79 19.13
CA ASP A 130 -17.79 9.49 19.69
C ASP A 130 -18.49 8.30 19.03
N GLU A 131 -19.66 8.53 18.44
CA GLU A 131 -20.47 7.49 17.80
C GLU A 131 -19.94 7.13 16.42
N THR A 132 -20.29 5.93 15.96
CA THR A 132 -20.03 5.45 14.61
C THR A 132 -21.20 5.76 13.68
N TYR A 133 -20.92 6.33 12.53
CA TYR A 133 -21.90 6.72 11.52
C TYR A 133 -21.62 5.94 10.21
N ALA A 134 -22.40 4.89 9.97
CA ALA A 134 -22.30 4.11 8.74
C ALA A 134 -23.28 4.62 7.67
N PRO A 135 -22.94 4.52 6.38
CA PRO A 135 -23.91 4.75 5.32
C PRO A 135 -25.05 3.74 5.41
N VAL A 136 -26.25 4.15 5.02
CA VAL A 136 -27.44 3.29 5.01
C VAL A 136 -27.78 2.93 3.57
N ILE A 137 -27.88 1.63 3.31
CA ILE A 137 -28.41 1.09 2.04
C ILE A 137 -29.63 0.26 2.41
N GLU A 138 -30.82 0.74 2.00
CA GLU A 138 -32.07 0.04 2.28
C GLU A 138 -32.05 -1.37 1.67
N GLY A 139 -32.58 -2.35 2.39
CA GLY A 139 -32.65 -3.74 1.95
C GLY A 139 -31.31 -4.48 1.93
N SER A 140 -30.22 -3.88 2.40
CA SER A 140 -28.88 -4.48 2.36
C SER A 140 -28.78 -5.84 3.08
N LYS A 141 -29.52 -6.02 4.17
CA LYS A 141 -29.53 -7.26 4.95
C LYS A 141 -30.17 -8.41 4.18
N GLU A 142 -31.34 -8.15 3.63
CA GLU A 142 -32.11 -9.09 2.83
C GLU A 142 -31.38 -9.44 1.53
N GLU A 143 -30.82 -8.41 0.88
CA GLU A 143 -30.06 -8.54 -0.36
C GLU A 143 -28.81 -9.41 -0.14
N LEU A 144 -28.02 -9.16 0.89
CA LEU A 144 -26.82 -9.94 1.19
C LEU A 144 -27.19 -11.41 1.44
N ARG A 145 -28.20 -11.68 2.28
CA ARG A 145 -28.66 -13.04 2.55
C ARG A 145 -29.12 -13.73 1.27
N ARG A 146 -29.94 -13.07 0.47
CA ARG A 146 -30.43 -13.59 -0.81
C ARG A 146 -29.30 -13.96 -1.75
N MET A 147 -28.37 -13.05 -1.99
CA MET A 147 -27.22 -13.27 -2.88
C MET A 147 -26.39 -14.47 -2.44
N CYS A 148 -26.08 -14.56 -1.15
CA CYS A 148 -25.27 -15.64 -0.61
C CYS A 148 -25.93 -17.01 -0.77
N PHE A 149 -27.23 -17.13 -0.45
CA PHE A 149 -27.93 -18.39 -0.59
C PHE A 149 -28.14 -18.79 -2.04
N GLU A 150 -28.54 -17.86 -2.92
CA GLU A 150 -28.69 -18.12 -4.37
C GLU A 150 -27.39 -18.65 -5.00
N LYS A 151 -26.24 -18.07 -4.65
CA LYS A 151 -24.95 -18.57 -5.14
C LYS A 151 -24.58 -19.91 -4.54
N ALA A 152 -24.79 -20.11 -3.23
CA ALA A 152 -24.50 -21.36 -2.57
C ALA A 152 -25.36 -22.50 -3.17
N GLU A 153 -26.67 -22.30 -3.37
CA GLU A 153 -27.55 -23.27 -4.01
C GLU A 153 -27.15 -23.58 -5.45
N ARG A 154 -26.71 -22.58 -6.19
CA ARG A 154 -26.22 -22.78 -7.57
C ARG A 154 -24.98 -23.66 -7.61
N ILE A 155 -24.08 -23.55 -6.60
CA ILE A 155 -22.84 -24.34 -6.52
C ILE A 155 -23.09 -25.72 -5.92
N TYR A 156 -23.73 -25.78 -4.75
CA TYR A 156 -23.85 -27.01 -3.94
C TYR A 156 -25.20 -27.74 -4.09
N GLY A 157 -26.18 -27.12 -4.75
CA GLY A 157 -27.55 -27.69 -4.92
C GLY A 157 -28.45 -27.37 -3.76
N TYR A 158 -29.73 -27.79 -3.90
CA TYR A 158 -30.75 -27.65 -2.86
C TYR A 158 -31.32 -29.06 -2.52
N PRO A 159 -31.45 -29.44 -1.22
CA PRO A 159 -31.02 -28.67 -0.04
C PRO A 159 -29.49 -28.54 0.04
N LEU A 160 -29.01 -27.47 0.69
CA LEU A 160 -27.58 -27.28 0.89
C LEU A 160 -26.99 -28.39 1.79
N PRO A 161 -25.73 -28.77 1.59
CA PRO A 161 -25.02 -29.61 2.57
C PRO A 161 -24.95 -28.90 3.94
N GLU A 162 -25.12 -29.65 5.00
CA GLU A 162 -25.21 -29.13 6.37
C GLU A 162 -24.03 -28.23 6.74
N ILE A 163 -22.81 -28.61 6.34
CA ILE A 163 -21.59 -27.81 6.59
C ILE A 163 -21.64 -26.44 5.91
N VAL A 164 -22.21 -26.38 4.71
CA VAL A 164 -22.35 -25.12 3.93
C VAL A 164 -23.42 -24.24 4.56
N GLU A 165 -24.58 -24.82 4.86
CA GLU A 165 -25.72 -24.11 5.44
C GLU A 165 -25.39 -23.53 6.82
N ASN A 166 -24.81 -24.38 7.71
CA ASN A 166 -24.39 -23.94 9.04
C ASN A 166 -23.35 -22.84 9.02
N ARG A 167 -22.34 -22.97 8.14
CA ARG A 167 -21.32 -21.95 8.00
C ARG A 167 -21.92 -20.62 7.52
N LEU A 168 -22.77 -20.67 6.50
CA LEU A 168 -23.37 -19.47 5.90
C LEU A 168 -24.31 -18.77 6.88
N ASN A 169 -25.20 -19.51 7.57
CA ASN A 169 -26.09 -18.96 8.59
C ASN A 169 -25.31 -18.30 9.72
N ARG A 170 -24.31 -18.98 10.28
CA ARG A 170 -23.48 -18.44 11.36
C ARG A 170 -22.78 -17.12 10.97
N GLU A 171 -22.22 -17.06 9.75
CA GLU A 171 -21.56 -15.85 9.27
C GLU A 171 -22.56 -14.71 9.03
N LEU A 172 -23.65 -14.98 8.32
CA LEU A 172 -24.66 -13.97 8.00
C LEU A 172 -25.34 -13.44 9.26
N ASP A 173 -25.63 -14.28 10.25
CA ASP A 173 -26.21 -13.85 11.52
C ASP A 173 -25.25 -12.91 12.28
N SER A 174 -23.94 -13.20 12.28
CA SER A 174 -22.93 -12.31 12.85
C SER A 174 -22.80 -11.00 12.08
N ILE A 175 -22.68 -11.06 10.75
CA ILE A 175 -22.52 -9.89 9.87
C ILE A 175 -23.73 -8.97 9.96
N ILE A 176 -24.94 -9.52 9.84
CA ILE A 176 -26.20 -8.76 9.84
C ILE A 176 -26.51 -8.25 11.25
N GLY A 177 -26.29 -9.08 12.27
CA GLY A 177 -26.51 -8.73 13.67
C GLY A 177 -25.65 -7.57 14.14
N ASN A 178 -24.41 -7.46 13.67
CA ASN A 178 -23.51 -6.35 13.98
C ASN A 178 -23.60 -5.16 12.99
N GLY A 179 -24.53 -5.20 12.01
CA GLY A 179 -24.76 -4.07 11.10
C GLY A 179 -23.78 -3.96 9.93
N TYR A 180 -22.98 -4.99 9.64
CA TYR A 180 -21.94 -4.94 8.60
C TYR A 180 -22.44 -5.30 7.18
N ALA A 181 -23.71 -5.64 7.00
CA ALA A 181 -24.28 -6.02 5.70
C ALA A 181 -24.02 -4.95 4.61
N VAL A 182 -24.11 -3.67 4.98
CA VAL A 182 -23.86 -2.54 4.07
C VAL A 182 -22.45 -2.59 3.48
N MET A 183 -21.44 -2.93 4.28
CA MET A 183 -20.04 -3.02 3.82
C MET A 183 -19.86 -4.12 2.77
N TYR A 184 -20.53 -5.28 2.96
CA TYR A 184 -20.51 -6.36 1.98
C TYR A 184 -21.18 -5.96 0.66
N ILE A 185 -22.34 -5.29 0.72
CA ILE A 185 -23.04 -4.81 -0.49
C ILE A 185 -22.19 -3.78 -1.25
N ILE A 186 -21.52 -2.87 -0.54
CA ILE A 186 -20.60 -1.90 -1.15
C ILE A 186 -19.45 -2.63 -1.84
N ALA A 187 -18.77 -3.53 -1.12
CA ALA A 187 -17.65 -4.29 -1.66
C ALA A 187 -18.07 -5.11 -2.90
N ASN A 188 -19.22 -5.80 -2.84
CA ASN A 188 -19.79 -6.51 -4.00
C ASN A 188 -19.98 -5.57 -5.20
N LYS A 189 -20.58 -4.39 -5.01
CA LYS A 189 -20.81 -3.42 -6.11
C LYS A 189 -19.51 -2.94 -6.74
N LEU A 190 -18.48 -2.66 -5.92
CA LEU A 190 -17.15 -2.26 -6.41
C LEU A 190 -16.49 -3.37 -7.23
N VAL A 191 -16.54 -4.62 -6.74
CA VAL A 191 -16.00 -5.79 -7.42
C VAL A 191 -16.76 -6.04 -8.73
N ALA A 192 -18.10 -6.04 -8.68
CA ALA A 192 -18.93 -6.25 -9.87
C ALA A 192 -18.67 -5.21 -10.96
N LYS A 193 -18.49 -3.94 -10.57
CA LYS A 193 -18.10 -2.87 -11.51
C LYS A 193 -16.76 -3.16 -12.18
N SER A 194 -15.75 -3.51 -11.40
CA SER A 194 -14.41 -3.83 -11.94
C SER A 194 -14.44 -5.04 -12.89
N LEU A 195 -15.16 -6.11 -12.50
CA LEU A 195 -15.31 -7.32 -13.31
C LEU A 195 -16.08 -7.04 -14.62
N SER A 196 -17.13 -6.19 -14.57
CA SER A 196 -17.89 -5.82 -15.76
C SER A 196 -17.07 -5.07 -16.80
N ASP A 197 -16.05 -4.34 -16.34
CA ASP A 197 -15.11 -3.62 -17.19
C ASP A 197 -13.86 -4.48 -17.55
N GLY A 198 -13.86 -5.77 -17.15
CA GLY A 198 -12.85 -6.76 -17.51
C GLY A 198 -11.60 -6.75 -16.61
N TYR A 199 -11.67 -6.16 -15.43
CA TYR A 199 -10.56 -6.15 -14.48
C TYR A 199 -10.84 -7.05 -13.27
N LEU A 200 -10.04 -8.09 -13.08
CA LEU A 200 -10.12 -8.95 -11.91
C LEU A 200 -9.78 -8.15 -10.64
N VAL A 201 -10.44 -8.51 -9.54
CA VAL A 201 -10.16 -7.92 -8.22
C VAL A 201 -9.58 -9.00 -7.31
N GLY A 202 -8.43 -8.71 -6.72
CA GLY A 202 -7.82 -9.57 -5.70
C GLY A 202 -8.30 -9.19 -4.30
N SER A 203 -8.57 -10.17 -3.47
CA SER A 203 -8.80 -9.91 -2.03
C SER A 203 -7.47 -9.83 -1.28
N ARG A 204 -7.48 -9.05 -0.20
CA ARG A 204 -6.33 -8.82 0.66
C ARG A 204 -6.74 -8.95 2.14
N GLY A 205 -5.79 -9.19 3.03
CA GLY A 205 -6.09 -9.27 4.45
C GLY A 205 -6.92 -10.50 4.81
N SER A 206 -7.91 -10.32 5.67
CA SER A 206 -8.71 -11.41 6.24
C SER A 206 -10.09 -11.63 5.60
N VAL A 207 -10.48 -10.85 4.59
CA VAL A 207 -11.80 -10.96 3.96
C VAL A 207 -12.07 -12.37 3.37
N GLY A 208 -11.03 -13.03 2.83
CA GLY A 208 -11.13 -14.39 2.34
C GLY A 208 -11.37 -15.47 3.42
N SER A 209 -11.45 -15.08 4.70
CA SER A 209 -11.90 -15.97 5.79
C SER A 209 -13.42 -16.02 5.90
N SER A 210 -14.15 -15.15 5.21
CA SER A 210 -15.62 -15.10 5.19
C SER A 210 -16.19 -15.86 3.99
N PHE A 211 -16.94 -16.89 4.26
CA PHE A 211 -17.68 -17.64 3.24
C PHE A 211 -18.82 -16.79 2.64
N ALA A 212 -19.42 -15.91 3.43
CA ALA A 212 -20.38 -14.93 2.94
C ALA A 212 -19.73 -13.98 1.91
N ALA A 213 -18.46 -13.61 2.08
CA ALA A 213 -17.73 -12.82 1.09
C ALA A 213 -17.47 -13.60 -0.20
N THR A 214 -17.21 -14.90 -0.12
CA THR A 214 -17.10 -15.77 -1.30
C THR A 214 -18.46 -15.90 -2.00
N MET A 215 -19.53 -16.09 -1.25
CA MET A 215 -20.89 -16.26 -1.77
C MET A 215 -21.52 -14.94 -2.28
N SER A 216 -20.98 -13.80 -1.90
CA SER A 216 -21.35 -12.47 -2.42
C SER A 216 -20.39 -11.92 -3.48
N ASP A 217 -19.57 -12.75 -4.11
CA ASP A 217 -18.62 -12.39 -5.18
C ASP A 217 -17.57 -11.31 -4.80
N ILE A 218 -17.26 -11.17 -3.51
CA ILE A 218 -16.24 -10.23 -3.04
C ILE A 218 -14.83 -10.83 -3.18
N THR A 219 -14.69 -12.15 -2.98
CA THR A 219 -13.43 -12.87 -3.05
C THR A 219 -13.58 -14.23 -3.72
N GLU A 220 -12.52 -14.69 -4.39
CA GLU A 220 -12.44 -16.05 -4.94
C GLU A 220 -12.02 -17.09 -3.89
N VAL A 221 -11.50 -16.67 -2.73
CA VAL A 221 -11.04 -17.58 -1.68
C VAL A 221 -12.24 -18.27 -1.04
N ASN A 222 -12.29 -19.60 -1.11
CA ASN A 222 -13.31 -20.42 -0.44
C ASN A 222 -12.77 -20.93 0.90
N PRO A 223 -13.23 -20.39 2.05
CA PRO A 223 -12.69 -20.76 3.37
C PRO A 223 -13.22 -22.07 3.93
N LEU A 224 -14.14 -22.76 3.27
CA LEU A 224 -14.62 -24.06 3.72
C LEU A 224 -13.48 -25.08 3.82
N PRO A 225 -13.64 -26.16 4.60
CA PRO A 225 -12.70 -27.27 4.55
C PRO A 225 -12.55 -27.83 3.14
N ALA A 226 -11.44 -28.51 2.88
CA ALA A 226 -11.18 -29.14 1.58
C ALA A 226 -12.37 -30.04 1.17
N HIS A 227 -12.81 -29.92 -0.08
CA HIS A 227 -13.96 -30.67 -0.57
C HIS A 227 -13.97 -30.80 -2.09
N TYR A 228 -14.73 -31.77 -2.56
CA TYR A 228 -15.12 -31.89 -3.95
C TYR A 228 -16.53 -31.35 -4.17
N VAL A 229 -16.76 -30.74 -5.33
CA VAL A 229 -18.09 -30.33 -5.79
C VAL A 229 -18.28 -30.70 -7.26
N CYS A 230 -19.43 -31.24 -7.61
CA CYS A 230 -19.77 -31.60 -8.97
C CYS A 230 -20.28 -30.38 -9.76
N PRO A 231 -19.67 -30.02 -10.89
CA PRO A 231 -20.11 -28.87 -11.70
C PRO A 231 -21.42 -29.11 -12.44
N ASN A 232 -21.86 -30.37 -12.58
CA ASN A 232 -23.07 -30.71 -13.31
C ASN A 232 -24.31 -30.15 -12.59
N GLU A 233 -25.11 -29.34 -13.28
CA GLU A 233 -26.27 -28.64 -12.73
C GLU A 233 -27.33 -29.59 -12.15
N ASP A 234 -27.51 -30.75 -12.74
CA ASP A 234 -28.48 -31.75 -12.31
C ASP A 234 -27.98 -32.69 -11.18
N CYS A 235 -26.70 -32.60 -10.82
CA CYS A 235 -26.07 -33.54 -9.89
C CYS A 235 -25.71 -32.91 -8.53
N LYS A 236 -24.93 -31.84 -8.56
CA LYS A 236 -24.46 -31.07 -7.39
C LYS A 236 -23.92 -31.93 -6.24
N TYR A 237 -23.34 -33.11 -6.54
CA TYR A 237 -22.68 -33.93 -5.53
C TYR A 237 -21.52 -33.16 -4.86
N SER A 238 -21.42 -33.25 -3.56
CA SER A 238 -20.31 -32.70 -2.80
C SER A 238 -19.80 -33.70 -1.76
N GLU A 239 -18.51 -33.63 -1.44
CA GLU A 239 -17.83 -34.49 -0.46
C GLU A 239 -16.82 -33.67 0.31
N PHE A 240 -17.03 -33.50 1.63
CA PHE A 240 -16.21 -32.68 2.50
C PHE A 240 -15.26 -33.53 3.32
N PHE A 241 -14.06 -33.02 3.58
CA PHE A 241 -13.08 -33.63 4.46
C PHE A 241 -13.06 -32.94 5.84
N GLY A 242 -12.42 -33.59 6.81
CA GLY A 242 -12.30 -33.03 8.15
C GLY A 242 -11.41 -31.77 8.18
N ILE A 243 -11.71 -30.91 9.17
CA ILE A 243 -10.89 -29.72 9.44
C ILE A 243 -9.46 -30.16 9.75
N GLY A 244 -8.47 -29.54 9.08
CA GLY A 244 -7.05 -29.88 9.23
C GLY A 244 -6.57 -31.13 8.51
N GLU A 245 -7.46 -31.91 7.87
CA GLU A 245 -7.08 -33.12 7.13
C GLU A 245 -6.28 -32.79 5.86
N TYR A 246 -6.71 -31.76 5.14
CA TYR A 246 -6.01 -31.19 3.97
C TYR A 246 -5.80 -29.69 4.13
N GLY A 247 -4.61 -29.21 3.81
CA GLY A 247 -4.30 -27.78 3.89
C GLY A 247 -4.99 -26.94 2.82
N SER A 248 -5.33 -27.56 1.67
CA SER A 248 -6.07 -26.97 0.56
C SER A 248 -6.80 -28.03 -0.23
N GLY A 249 -8.02 -27.76 -0.66
CA GLY A 249 -8.77 -28.63 -1.55
C GLY A 249 -8.13 -28.76 -2.94
N ILE A 250 -7.33 -27.77 -3.36
CA ILE A 250 -6.58 -27.80 -4.63
C ILE A 250 -5.65 -29.01 -4.69
N ASP A 251 -5.10 -29.43 -3.55
CA ASP A 251 -4.17 -30.55 -3.44
C ASP A 251 -4.87 -31.94 -3.39
N LEU A 252 -6.19 -31.98 -3.47
CA LEU A 252 -6.92 -33.24 -3.54
C LEU A 252 -6.63 -33.97 -4.84
N PRO A 253 -6.59 -35.32 -4.85
CA PRO A 253 -6.45 -36.08 -6.08
C PRO A 253 -7.60 -35.83 -7.06
N ASP A 254 -7.33 -35.95 -8.36
CA ASP A 254 -8.39 -35.88 -9.36
C ASP A 254 -9.40 -37.01 -9.17
N LYS A 255 -10.69 -36.65 -9.16
CA LYS A 255 -11.78 -37.59 -8.90
C LYS A 255 -12.97 -37.35 -9.81
N LYS A 256 -13.56 -38.41 -10.32
CA LYS A 256 -14.84 -38.35 -11.04
C LYS A 256 -15.99 -38.44 -10.08
N CYS A 257 -17.06 -37.72 -10.37
CA CYS A 257 -18.30 -37.77 -9.59
C CYS A 257 -18.86 -39.18 -9.57
N PRO A 258 -19.11 -39.75 -8.38
CA PRO A 258 -19.66 -41.11 -8.26
C PRO A 258 -21.11 -41.20 -8.75
N ARG A 259 -21.83 -40.07 -8.88
CA ARG A 259 -23.22 -40.04 -9.31
C ARG A 259 -23.37 -39.87 -10.82
N CYS A 260 -22.61 -38.96 -11.46
CA CYS A 260 -22.80 -38.60 -12.87
C CYS A 260 -21.56 -38.76 -13.75
N GLY A 261 -20.40 -39.13 -13.17
CA GLY A 261 -19.15 -39.33 -13.89
C GLY A 261 -18.41 -38.04 -14.34
N SER A 262 -18.95 -36.83 -14.09
CA SER A 262 -18.28 -35.58 -14.40
C SER A 262 -17.00 -35.42 -13.57
N GLN A 263 -16.00 -34.69 -14.08
CA GLN A 263 -14.83 -34.33 -13.31
C GLN A 263 -15.24 -33.43 -12.15
N LEU A 264 -14.88 -33.78 -10.91
CA LEU A 264 -15.16 -32.97 -9.74
C LEU A 264 -14.21 -31.77 -9.68
N ILE A 265 -14.74 -30.63 -9.23
CA ILE A 265 -13.98 -29.44 -8.90
C ILE A 265 -13.44 -29.62 -7.48
N LYS A 266 -12.22 -29.18 -7.25
CA LYS A 266 -11.48 -29.24 -5.98
C LYS A 266 -11.48 -27.84 -5.35
N GLU A 267 -12.04 -27.72 -4.14
CA GLU A 267 -12.29 -26.45 -3.48
C GLU A 267 -11.98 -26.52 -1.97
N GLY A 268 -11.89 -25.34 -1.36
CA GLY A 268 -11.77 -25.19 0.08
C GLY A 268 -10.34 -24.98 0.57
N GLN A 269 -10.17 -24.01 1.48
CA GLN A 269 -8.87 -23.63 2.01
C GLN A 269 -8.77 -23.81 3.53
N ASP A 270 -9.81 -24.33 4.17
CA ASP A 270 -9.88 -24.59 5.61
C ASP A 270 -9.45 -23.39 6.46
N ILE A 271 -10.23 -22.31 6.36
CA ILE A 271 -9.96 -21.04 7.05
C ILE A 271 -11.07 -20.72 8.04
N PRO A 272 -10.77 -20.48 9.34
CA PRO A 272 -11.78 -20.13 10.32
C PRO A 272 -12.29 -18.69 10.13
N PHE A 273 -13.62 -18.51 10.31
CA PHE A 273 -14.26 -17.20 10.20
C PHE A 273 -13.83 -16.23 11.32
N GLU A 274 -13.54 -16.76 12.48
CA GLU A 274 -13.18 -16.01 13.69
C GLU A 274 -11.96 -15.09 13.48
N VAL A 275 -11.07 -15.45 12.58
CA VAL A 275 -9.92 -14.60 12.20
C VAL A 275 -10.37 -13.27 11.59
N PHE A 276 -11.55 -13.23 10.98
CA PHE A 276 -12.12 -12.04 10.35
C PHE A 276 -12.86 -11.14 11.34
N LEU A 277 -13.89 -11.63 12.01
CA LEU A 277 -14.77 -10.86 12.88
C LEU A 277 -14.61 -11.14 14.39
N GLY A 278 -13.75 -12.06 14.80
CA GLY A 278 -13.71 -12.55 16.17
C GLY A 278 -14.81 -13.57 16.48
N PHE A 279 -14.85 -14.06 17.71
CA PHE A 279 -15.85 -15.03 18.14
C PHE A 279 -17.24 -14.42 18.43
N GLU A 280 -17.27 -13.16 18.83
CA GLU A 280 -18.47 -12.41 19.21
C GLU A 280 -18.88 -11.37 18.14
N GLY A 281 -18.16 -11.30 17.02
CA GLY A 281 -18.38 -10.28 15.99
C GLY A 281 -18.00 -8.86 16.43
N ASP A 282 -17.18 -8.75 17.46
CA ASP A 282 -16.75 -7.52 18.10
C ASP A 282 -15.61 -6.80 17.36
N LYS A 283 -15.03 -7.47 16.36
CA LYS A 283 -14.02 -6.88 15.49
C LYS A 283 -14.69 -6.39 14.21
N GLU A 284 -14.56 -5.07 13.93
CA GLU A 284 -15.03 -4.49 12.67
C GLU A 284 -14.36 -5.16 11.48
N PRO A 285 -15.13 -5.57 10.43
CA PRO A 285 -14.58 -6.19 9.24
C PRO A 285 -13.76 -5.18 8.42
N ASP A 286 -12.58 -5.60 8.01
CA ASP A 286 -11.70 -4.86 7.12
C ASP A 286 -11.72 -5.55 5.75
N ILE A 287 -12.45 -4.95 4.80
CA ILE A 287 -12.61 -5.49 3.44
C ILE A 287 -11.65 -4.77 2.51
N ASP A 288 -10.42 -5.27 2.47
CA ASP A 288 -9.36 -4.77 1.60
C ASP A 288 -9.44 -5.41 0.21
N LEU A 289 -9.48 -4.58 -0.84
CA LEU A 289 -9.57 -5.03 -2.22
C LEU A 289 -8.45 -4.44 -3.08
N ASN A 290 -7.78 -5.33 -3.82
CA ASN A 290 -6.74 -4.99 -4.78
C ASN A 290 -7.36 -4.83 -6.18
N PHE A 291 -7.47 -3.60 -6.64
CA PHE A 291 -7.87 -3.28 -8.01
C PHE A 291 -6.63 -3.11 -8.90
N SER A 292 -6.81 -3.20 -10.20
CA SER A 292 -5.74 -2.82 -11.13
C SER A 292 -5.31 -1.37 -10.90
N GLY A 293 -3.99 -1.12 -10.81
CA GLY A 293 -3.46 0.22 -10.62
C GLY A 293 -3.89 1.19 -11.72
N THR A 294 -4.02 0.71 -12.95
CA THR A 294 -4.49 1.52 -14.10
C THR A 294 -5.99 1.79 -14.05
N TYR A 295 -6.76 1.00 -13.31
CA TYR A 295 -8.22 1.12 -13.19
C TYR A 295 -8.67 1.75 -11.87
N GLN A 296 -7.78 1.93 -10.90
CA GLN A 296 -8.09 2.44 -9.56
C GLN A 296 -8.84 3.79 -9.59
N ALA A 297 -8.42 4.71 -10.45
CA ALA A 297 -9.06 6.03 -10.58
C ALA A 297 -10.53 5.92 -10.99
N THR A 298 -10.87 4.97 -11.87
CA THR A 298 -12.25 4.69 -12.31
C THR A 298 -13.10 4.18 -11.14
N ILE A 299 -12.57 3.29 -10.32
CA ILE A 299 -13.29 2.79 -9.13
C ILE A 299 -13.47 3.90 -8.10
N HIS A 300 -12.48 4.77 -7.88
CA HIS A 300 -12.65 5.93 -7.01
C HIS A 300 -13.79 6.83 -7.50
N LYS A 301 -13.88 7.08 -8.80
CA LYS A 301 -15.00 7.84 -9.37
C LYS A 301 -16.34 7.11 -9.20
N TYR A 302 -16.34 5.79 -9.36
CA TYR A 302 -17.55 4.99 -9.14
C TYR A 302 -18.06 5.06 -7.69
N THR A 303 -17.18 5.26 -6.69
CA THR A 303 -17.67 5.51 -5.32
C THR A 303 -18.45 6.82 -5.20
N GLU A 304 -18.08 7.86 -5.94
CA GLU A 304 -18.85 9.11 -6.00
C GLU A 304 -20.22 8.90 -6.67
N GLU A 305 -20.29 8.08 -7.72
CA GLU A 305 -21.55 7.70 -8.35
C GLU A 305 -22.44 6.88 -7.39
N LEU A 306 -21.83 6.00 -6.60
CA LEU A 306 -22.56 5.11 -5.68
C LEU A 306 -23.15 5.86 -4.47
N PHE A 307 -22.40 6.83 -3.91
CA PHE A 307 -22.80 7.56 -2.69
C PHE A 307 -23.27 8.98 -2.96
N GLY A 308 -23.13 9.49 -4.18
CA GLY A 308 -23.42 10.88 -4.54
C GLY A 308 -22.21 11.81 -4.37
N GLU A 309 -22.22 12.89 -5.15
CA GLU A 309 -21.20 13.94 -5.08
C GLU A 309 -21.23 14.62 -3.71
N GLY A 310 -20.07 14.84 -3.11
CA GLY A 310 -19.92 15.47 -1.78
C GLY A 310 -20.08 14.52 -0.59
N PHE A 311 -20.25 13.20 -0.82
CA PHE A 311 -20.32 12.20 0.24
C PHE A 311 -19.12 11.25 0.29
N THR A 312 -18.17 11.41 -0.63
CA THR A 312 -16.92 10.63 -0.63
C THR A 312 -15.71 11.55 -0.69
N PHE A 313 -14.74 11.30 0.16
CA PHE A 313 -13.50 12.06 0.25
C PHE A 313 -12.31 11.13 0.32
N ARG A 314 -11.19 11.50 -0.29
CA ARG A 314 -9.95 10.74 -0.08
C ARG A 314 -9.54 10.84 1.39
N ALA A 315 -9.07 9.73 1.96
CA ALA A 315 -8.55 9.73 3.32
C ALA A 315 -7.27 10.58 3.40
N GLY A 316 -7.28 11.58 4.27
CA GLY A 316 -6.13 12.44 4.50
C GLY A 316 -5.05 11.74 5.33
N THR A 317 -3.80 12.07 5.06
CA THR A 317 -2.65 11.63 5.85
C THR A 317 -1.79 12.82 6.23
N ILE A 318 -1.09 12.72 7.35
CA ILE A 318 -0.12 13.73 7.78
C ILE A 318 1.27 13.10 7.72
N GLY A 319 2.09 13.62 6.81
CA GLY A 319 3.47 13.21 6.68
C GLY A 319 4.36 13.87 7.73
N THR A 320 5.21 13.08 8.40
CA THR A 320 6.17 13.55 9.39
C THR A 320 7.60 13.45 8.87
N VAL A 321 8.50 14.20 9.49
CA VAL A 321 9.93 14.16 9.18
C VAL A 321 10.52 12.86 9.72
N GLN A 322 11.00 12.01 8.82
CA GLN A 322 11.65 10.74 9.17
C GLN A 322 13.11 10.97 9.61
N GLU A 323 13.66 10.09 10.45
CA GLU A 323 15.01 10.22 11.06
C GLU A 323 16.11 10.48 10.01
N LYS A 324 16.16 9.73 8.91
CA LYS A 324 17.13 9.95 7.82
C LYS A 324 17.01 11.33 7.20
N THR A 325 15.78 11.81 7.03
CA THR A 325 15.51 13.16 6.49
C THR A 325 15.94 14.22 7.48
N ALA A 326 15.60 14.06 8.76
CA ALA A 326 16.00 14.94 9.84
C ALA A 326 17.53 15.06 9.92
N PHE A 327 18.24 13.92 9.87
CA PHE A 327 19.71 13.91 9.85
C PHE A 327 20.27 14.67 8.65
N GLY A 328 19.66 14.51 7.47
CA GLY A 328 20.02 15.29 6.26
C GLY A 328 19.85 16.79 6.48
N TYR A 329 18.76 17.21 7.10
CA TYR A 329 18.51 18.62 7.43
C TYR A 329 19.54 19.18 8.39
N VAL A 330 19.82 18.46 9.48
CA VAL A 330 20.84 18.86 10.48
C VAL A 330 22.21 19.00 9.83
N ARG A 331 22.61 18.03 9.02
CA ARG A 331 23.91 18.05 8.32
C ARG A 331 24.03 19.25 7.39
N ASN A 332 23.01 19.53 6.58
CA ASN A 332 23.01 20.66 5.66
C ASN A 332 23.00 21.99 6.42
N PHE A 333 22.17 22.10 7.46
CA PHE A 333 22.13 23.27 8.35
C PHE A 333 23.50 23.54 9.01
N SER A 334 24.14 22.51 9.56
CA SER A 334 25.47 22.60 10.16
C SER A 334 26.51 23.11 9.14
N LYS A 335 26.55 22.46 7.97
CA LYS A 335 27.49 22.79 6.90
C LYS A 335 27.35 24.25 6.43
N ASP A 336 26.12 24.67 6.12
CA ASP A 336 25.87 25.97 5.49
C ASP A 336 25.94 27.13 6.51
N ASN A 337 25.77 26.82 7.80
CA ASN A 337 25.94 27.79 8.89
C ASN A 337 27.34 27.70 9.55
N HIS A 338 28.26 26.92 9.00
CA HIS A 338 29.63 26.73 9.51
C HIS A 338 29.68 26.33 10.99
N LEU A 339 28.76 25.43 11.39
CA LEU A 339 28.72 24.88 12.75
C LEU A 339 29.56 23.59 12.82
N ASP A 340 30.46 23.53 13.78
CA ASP A 340 31.27 22.34 14.01
C ASP A 340 30.56 21.45 15.08
N LEU A 341 29.52 20.75 14.61
CA LEU A 341 28.72 19.88 15.48
C LEU A 341 29.37 18.51 15.63
N THR A 342 29.45 18.03 16.84
CA THR A 342 29.84 16.66 17.15
C THR A 342 28.74 15.67 16.71
N ASN A 343 29.10 14.40 16.57
CA ASN A 343 28.11 13.35 16.25
C ASN A 343 26.98 13.26 17.29
N ALA A 344 27.28 13.53 18.56
CA ALA A 344 26.29 13.53 19.64
C ALA A 344 25.29 14.68 19.46
N GLU A 345 25.77 15.89 19.15
CA GLU A 345 24.93 17.07 18.89
C GLU A 345 24.09 16.89 17.63
N MET A 346 24.68 16.34 16.54
CA MET A 346 23.92 16.00 15.34
C MET A 346 22.80 14.99 15.63
N THR A 347 23.09 13.96 16.44
CA THR A 347 22.09 12.96 16.83
C THR A 347 20.99 13.58 17.68
N TRP A 348 21.34 14.44 18.63
CA TRP A 348 20.39 15.15 19.48
C TRP A 348 19.46 16.06 18.67
N LEU A 349 20.01 16.89 17.77
CA LEU A 349 19.21 17.74 16.88
C LEU A 349 18.33 16.90 15.95
N THR A 350 18.84 15.78 15.44
CA THR A 350 18.08 14.86 14.60
C THR A 350 16.84 14.32 15.33
N LYS A 351 17.02 13.87 16.57
CA LYS A 351 15.89 13.38 17.40
C LYS A 351 14.83 14.45 17.63
N GLY A 352 15.23 15.69 17.91
CA GLY A 352 14.29 16.80 18.11
C GLY A 352 13.56 17.24 16.83
N CYS A 353 14.10 16.92 15.65
CA CYS A 353 13.47 17.20 14.36
C CYS A 353 12.67 16.01 13.80
N THR A 354 12.79 14.81 14.40
CA THR A 354 12.09 13.60 13.95
C THR A 354 10.63 13.61 14.40
N GLU A 355 9.74 13.01 13.60
CA GLU A 355 8.28 12.91 13.82
C GLU A 355 7.52 14.25 13.83
N VAL A 356 8.18 15.35 13.57
CA VAL A 356 7.50 16.65 13.41
C VAL A 356 6.63 16.62 12.16
N LYS A 357 5.37 17.04 12.27
CA LYS A 357 4.41 17.14 11.16
C LYS A 357 4.95 18.12 10.11
N ARG A 358 4.93 17.69 8.84
CA ARG A 358 5.54 18.46 7.74
C ARG A 358 4.55 18.83 6.64
N THR A 359 3.78 17.86 6.18
CA THR A 359 2.88 18.04 5.04
C THR A 359 1.64 17.18 5.17
N SER A 360 0.58 17.60 4.50
CA SER A 360 -0.59 16.77 4.28
C SER A 360 -0.45 15.96 3.00
N GLY A 361 -1.03 14.78 2.98
CA GLY A 361 -1.04 13.86 1.86
C GLY A 361 -2.39 13.16 1.72
N GLN A 362 -2.47 12.25 0.77
CA GLN A 362 -3.61 11.36 0.60
C GLN A 362 -3.20 9.91 0.85
N HIS A 363 -4.08 9.15 1.47
CA HIS A 363 -3.93 7.70 1.58
C HIS A 363 -4.02 7.08 0.18
N PRO A 364 -3.14 6.12 -0.19
CA PRO A 364 -3.07 5.61 -1.57
C PRO A 364 -4.35 4.89 -2.05
N GLY A 365 -5.15 4.35 -1.14
CA GLY A 365 -6.38 3.62 -1.46
C GLY A 365 -7.60 4.02 -0.64
N GLY A 366 -7.42 4.79 0.45
CA GLY A 366 -8.49 5.08 1.39
C GLY A 366 -9.49 6.12 0.87
N VAL A 367 -10.77 5.79 0.97
CA VAL A 367 -11.92 6.69 0.72
C VAL A 367 -12.80 6.70 1.95
N MET A 368 -13.05 7.89 2.48
CA MET A 368 -13.97 8.11 3.59
C MET A 368 -15.38 8.36 3.05
N VAL A 369 -16.35 7.61 3.53
CA VAL A 369 -17.76 7.71 3.08
C VAL A 369 -18.58 8.40 4.15
N ILE A 370 -19.20 9.51 3.80
CA ILE A 370 -20.09 10.29 4.66
C ILE A 370 -21.52 9.81 4.46
N PRO A 371 -22.26 9.43 5.51
CA PRO A 371 -23.66 9.08 5.37
C PRO A 371 -24.52 10.27 4.92
N HIS A 372 -25.54 10.05 4.10
CA HIS A 372 -26.40 11.10 3.54
C HIS A 372 -27.11 12.01 4.56
N TYR A 373 -27.26 11.53 5.79
CA TYR A 373 -27.90 12.28 6.89
C TYR A 373 -26.90 13.13 7.71
N LYS A 374 -25.63 13.22 7.26
CA LYS A 374 -24.53 13.99 7.87
C LYS A 374 -23.79 14.83 6.84
N ASN A 375 -23.04 15.82 7.35
CA ASN A 375 -22.12 16.61 6.55
C ASN A 375 -20.68 16.22 6.89
N VAL A 376 -19.76 16.35 5.92
CA VAL A 376 -18.32 16.08 6.16
C VAL A 376 -17.77 16.92 7.30
N HIS A 377 -18.25 18.15 7.45
CA HIS A 377 -17.80 19.07 8.49
C HIS A 377 -18.27 18.70 9.91
N ASP A 378 -19.18 17.72 10.04
CA ASP A 378 -19.49 17.11 11.33
C ASP A 378 -18.34 16.22 11.85
N PHE A 379 -17.40 15.84 10.97
CA PHE A 379 -16.29 14.93 11.27
C PHE A 379 -14.91 15.56 11.07
N THR A 380 -14.74 16.37 10.03
CA THR A 380 -13.43 16.90 9.63
C THR A 380 -13.59 18.08 8.67
N PRO A 381 -12.69 19.06 8.71
CA PRO A 381 -12.50 19.97 7.59
C PRO A 381 -11.97 19.20 6.36
N VAL A 382 -12.03 19.81 5.19
CA VAL A 382 -11.48 19.25 3.95
C VAL A 382 -10.39 20.16 3.38
N GLN A 383 -9.48 19.56 2.60
CA GLN A 383 -8.34 20.30 2.05
C GLN A 383 -7.85 19.74 0.72
N TYR A 384 -7.05 20.54 0.02
CA TYR A 384 -6.19 20.06 -1.06
C TYR A 384 -4.87 19.57 -0.46
N PRO A 385 -4.51 18.26 -0.58
CA PRO A 385 -3.29 17.72 -0.01
C PRO A 385 -2.06 18.44 -0.55
N ALA A 386 -1.09 18.73 0.31
CA ALA A 386 0.11 19.52 0.00
C ALA A 386 -0.18 20.90 -0.65
N ASN A 387 -1.38 21.45 -0.47
CA ASN A 387 -1.87 22.69 -1.11
C ASN A 387 -1.94 22.64 -2.65
N ASP A 388 -1.94 21.44 -3.24
CA ASP A 388 -2.02 21.26 -4.69
C ASP A 388 -3.47 21.29 -5.18
N LYS A 389 -3.92 22.47 -5.58
CA LYS A 389 -5.25 22.67 -6.19
C LYS A 389 -5.34 22.11 -7.62
N SER A 390 -4.21 21.92 -8.29
CA SER A 390 -4.19 21.49 -9.69
C SER A 390 -4.60 20.02 -9.87
N SER A 391 -4.40 19.20 -8.84
CA SER A 391 -4.80 17.80 -8.84
C SER A 391 -6.33 17.61 -8.79
N GLY A 392 -7.08 18.61 -8.31
CA GLY A 392 -8.52 18.51 -8.08
C GLY A 392 -8.92 17.54 -6.95
N VAL A 393 -7.95 16.90 -6.30
CA VAL A 393 -8.21 15.92 -5.23
C VAL A 393 -8.52 16.65 -3.92
N ILE A 394 -9.65 16.30 -3.30
CA ILE A 394 -10.05 16.79 -1.98
C ILE A 394 -9.90 15.64 -0.97
N THR A 395 -9.20 15.93 0.13
CA THR A 395 -9.02 14.96 1.23
C THR A 395 -9.67 15.47 2.52
N THR A 396 -9.89 14.55 3.46
CA THR A 396 -10.12 14.94 4.85
C THR A 396 -8.87 15.68 5.36
N HIS A 397 -9.11 16.74 6.19
CA HIS A 397 -7.99 17.47 6.80
C HIS A 397 -7.41 16.69 7.98
N PHE A 398 -8.27 16.15 8.84
CA PHE A 398 -7.79 15.26 9.89
C PHE A 398 -7.19 14.00 9.28
N ASP A 399 -6.08 13.53 9.85
CA ASP A 399 -5.52 12.22 9.53
C ASP A 399 -6.61 11.16 9.75
N TYR A 400 -6.70 10.21 8.83
CA TYR A 400 -7.77 9.20 8.86
C TYR A 400 -7.77 8.36 10.14
N HIS A 401 -6.64 8.19 10.82
CA HIS A 401 -6.59 7.49 12.11
C HIS A 401 -7.40 8.21 13.20
N SER A 402 -7.48 9.55 13.16
CA SER A 402 -8.22 10.34 14.14
C SER A 402 -9.74 10.22 14.00
N ILE A 403 -10.23 9.87 12.81
CA ILE A 403 -11.65 9.68 12.49
C ILE A 403 -12.01 8.22 12.18
N SER A 404 -11.06 7.32 12.33
CA SER A 404 -11.26 5.86 12.16
C SER A 404 -12.29 5.35 13.19
N GLY A 405 -13.21 4.49 12.73
CA GLY A 405 -14.30 3.98 13.55
C GLY A 405 -15.45 4.98 13.77
N ARG A 406 -15.38 6.21 13.20
CA ARG A 406 -16.48 7.19 13.24
C ARG A 406 -17.29 7.19 11.94
N ILE A 407 -16.63 7.06 10.83
CA ILE A 407 -17.23 6.94 9.49
C ILE A 407 -16.58 5.79 8.72
N LEU A 408 -17.29 5.25 7.76
CA LEU A 408 -16.80 4.14 6.94
C LEU A 408 -15.59 4.57 6.10
N LYS A 409 -14.52 3.81 6.19
CA LYS A 409 -13.37 3.86 5.29
C LYS A 409 -13.43 2.67 4.33
N LEU A 410 -13.30 2.94 3.04
CA LEU A 410 -13.13 1.91 2.00
C LEU A 410 -11.66 1.90 1.57
N ASP A 411 -11.04 0.74 1.51
CA ASP A 411 -9.68 0.56 1.02
C ASP A 411 -9.69 0.00 -0.42
N ILE A 412 -9.59 0.93 -1.37
CA ILE A 412 -9.52 0.68 -2.82
C ILE A 412 -8.06 0.77 -3.23
N LEU A 413 -7.35 -0.35 -3.15
CA LEU A 413 -5.90 -0.39 -3.34
C LEU A 413 -5.55 -0.67 -4.80
N GLY A 414 -4.69 0.16 -5.40
CA GLY A 414 -4.08 -0.14 -6.68
C GLY A 414 -2.98 -1.18 -6.52
N HIS A 415 -3.02 -2.25 -7.31
CA HIS A 415 -2.06 -3.34 -7.24
C HIS A 415 -1.66 -3.84 -8.63
N ASP A 416 -0.39 -4.30 -8.78
CA ASP A 416 0.13 -4.78 -10.06
C ASP A 416 -0.51 -6.11 -10.49
N GLY A 417 -0.86 -6.98 -9.54
CA GLY A 417 -1.40 -8.31 -9.83
C GLY A 417 -2.58 -8.31 -10.81
N PRO A 418 -3.69 -7.60 -10.49
CA PRO A 418 -4.81 -7.47 -11.43
C PRO A 418 -4.45 -6.83 -12.77
N THR A 419 -3.49 -5.89 -12.79
CA THR A 419 -2.98 -5.28 -14.03
C THR A 419 -2.27 -6.31 -14.89
N ILE A 420 -1.36 -7.10 -14.28
CA ILE A 420 -0.62 -8.19 -14.95
C ILE A 420 -1.60 -9.21 -15.53
N ILE A 421 -2.61 -9.60 -14.75
CA ILE A 421 -3.63 -10.57 -15.20
C ILE A 421 -4.36 -10.02 -16.43
N ARG A 422 -4.82 -8.77 -16.41
CA ARG A 422 -5.49 -8.16 -17.55
C ARG A 422 -4.62 -8.15 -18.79
N MET A 423 -3.35 -7.77 -18.66
CA MET A 423 -2.40 -7.78 -19.79
C MET A 423 -2.18 -9.19 -20.33
N LEU A 424 -2.09 -10.20 -19.47
CA LEU A 424 -1.96 -11.60 -19.89
C LEU A 424 -3.21 -12.09 -20.64
N GLU A 425 -4.40 -11.77 -20.17
CA GLU A 425 -5.66 -12.09 -20.87
C GLU A 425 -5.73 -11.43 -22.26
N ASP A 426 -5.37 -10.14 -22.34
CA ASP A 426 -5.37 -9.41 -23.61
C ASP A 426 -4.35 -9.97 -24.61
N MET A 427 -3.19 -10.42 -24.17
CA MET A 427 -2.15 -10.98 -25.05
C MET A 427 -2.39 -12.44 -25.45
N THR A 428 -3.02 -13.23 -24.59
CA THR A 428 -3.16 -14.67 -24.78
C THR A 428 -4.55 -15.11 -25.24
N GLY A 429 -5.56 -14.31 -24.95
CA GLY A 429 -6.97 -14.63 -25.18
C GLY A 429 -7.53 -15.68 -24.22
N ILE A 430 -6.76 -16.12 -23.20
CA ILE A 430 -7.25 -17.06 -22.18
C ILE A 430 -7.95 -16.31 -21.07
N LYS A 431 -8.91 -16.96 -20.44
CA LYS A 431 -9.50 -16.47 -19.20
C LYS A 431 -8.69 -17.00 -18.02
N ILE A 432 -8.03 -16.11 -17.31
CA ILE A 432 -7.07 -16.47 -16.23
C ILE A 432 -7.73 -17.28 -15.11
N THR A 433 -9.03 -17.05 -14.83
CA THR A 433 -9.77 -17.83 -13.82
C THR A 433 -9.97 -19.30 -14.18
N ASP A 434 -9.81 -19.66 -15.47
CA ASP A 434 -9.98 -21.03 -15.94
C ASP A 434 -8.65 -21.85 -15.83
N ILE A 435 -7.55 -21.20 -15.44
CA ILE A 435 -6.26 -21.85 -15.22
C ILE A 435 -6.35 -22.79 -14.01
N PRO A 436 -5.97 -24.08 -14.15
CA PRO A 436 -5.91 -25.00 -13.03
C PRO A 436 -4.80 -24.61 -12.05
N LEU A 437 -5.12 -24.59 -10.75
CA LEU A 437 -4.16 -24.23 -9.69
C LEU A 437 -3.31 -25.41 -9.19
N ASP A 438 -3.42 -26.55 -9.86
CA ASP A 438 -2.71 -27.81 -9.57
C ASP A 438 -1.89 -28.33 -10.77
N ASP A 439 -1.65 -27.49 -11.79
CA ASP A 439 -0.84 -27.87 -12.96
C ASP A 439 0.58 -28.31 -12.54
N PRO A 440 0.97 -29.58 -12.81
CA PRO A 440 2.25 -30.12 -12.34
C PRO A 440 3.48 -29.40 -12.93
N ALA A 441 3.41 -28.94 -14.19
CA ALA A 441 4.50 -28.23 -14.82
C ALA A 441 4.73 -26.87 -14.13
N THR A 442 3.65 -26.16 -13.86
CA THR A 442 3.68 -24.89 -13.09
C THR A 442 4.21 -25.11 -11.67
N MET A 443 3.71 -26.13 -10.97
CA MET A 443 4.19 -26.46 -9.62
C MET A 443 5.69 -26.74 -9.58
N SER A 444 6.22 -27.38 -10.62
CA SER A 444 7.65 -27.72 -10.70
C SER A 444 8.58 -26.48 -10.75
N LEU A 445 8.09 -25.31 -11.14
CA LEU A 445 8.87 -24.06 -11.14
C LEU A 445 9.38 -23.67 -9.76
N PHE A 446 8.67 -24.04 -8.70
CA PHE A 446 9.04 -23.71 -7.33
C PHE A 446 10.14 -24.61 -6.76
N THR A 447 10.55 -25.64 -7.50
CA THR A 447 11.60 -26.59 -7.10
C THR A 447 12.66 -26.84 -8.17
N SER A 448 12.41 -26.47 -9.43
CA SER A 448 13.35 -26.69 -10.54
C SER A 448 13.15 -25.73 -11.70
N THR A 449 14.11 -25.69 -12.64
CA THR A 449 14.04 -24.92 -13.89
C THR A 449 13.54 -25.75 -15.08
N LYS A 450 13.30 -27.05 -14.89
CA LYS A 450 13.00 -28.00 -15.99
C LYS A 450 11.80 -27.61 -16.84
N ALA A 451 10.74 -27.09 -16.24
CA ALA A 451 9.58 -26.64 -16.99
C ALA A 451 9.86 -25.43 -17.91
N LEU A 452 10.94 -24.71 -17.66
CA LEU A 452 11.41 -23.60 -18.51
C LEU A 452 12.32 -24.09 -19.67
N GLY A 453 12.79 -25.34 -19.61
CA GLY A 453 13.71 -25.92 -20.61
C GLY A 453 15.13 -25.34 -20.53
N ILE A 454 15.57 -24.92 -19.35
CA ILE A 454 16.90 -24.35 -19.09
C ILE A 454 17.55 -25.01 -17.88
N GLU A 455 18.89 -25.00 -17.86
CA GLU A 455 19.66 -25.51 -16.73
C GLU A 455 20.02 -24.38 -15.75
N PRO A 456 20.28 -24.68 -14.46
CA PRO A 456 20.68 -23.66 -13.48
C PRO A 456 21.90 -22.84 -13.89
N GLU A 457 22.85 -23.45 -14.62
CA GLU A 457 24.07 -22.81 -15.11
C GLU A 457 23.80 -21.69 -16.12
N ASP A 458 22.69 -21.76 -16.86
CA ASP A 458 22.28 -20.73 -17.81
C ASP A 458 21.88 -19.42 -17.11
N ILE A 459 21.45 -19.51 -15.82
CA ILE A 459 20.89 -18.44 -15.01
C ILE A 459 21.60 -18.23 -13.66
N ASP A 460 22.93 -18.17 -13.68
CA ASP A 460 23.81 -17.89 -12.54
C ASP A 460 23.59 -18.86 -11.34
N GLY A 461 23.34 -20.14 -11.64
CA GLY A 461 23.19 -21.20 -10.63
C GLY A 461 21.84 -21.20 -9.89
N THR A 462 20.85 -20.46 -10.34
CA THR A 462 19.51 -20.46 -9.77
C THR A 462 18.79 -21.78 -10.08
N THR A 463 18.44 -22.53 -9.03
CA THR A 463 17.88 -23.89 -9.15
C THR A 463 16.35 -23.94 -9.25
N VAL A 464 15.65 -22.81 -9.05
CA VAL A 464 14.19 -22.69 -9.13
C VAL A 464 13.76 -21.77 -10.26
N GLY A 465 12.65 -22.07 -10.91
CA GLY A 465 12.12 -21.32 -12.06
C GLY A 465 11.22 -20.14 -11.70
N SER A 466 11.23 -19.68 -10.45
CA SER A 466 10.26 -18.71 -9.95
C SER A 466 10.62 -17.24 -10.18
N MET A 467 11.73 -16.91 -10.89
CA MET A 467 12.07 -15.51 -11.21
C MET A 467 10.88 -14.78 -11.85
N ALA A 468 10.72 -13.53 -11.52
CA ALA A 468 9.64 -12.64 -12.00
C ALA A 468 8.21 -13.08 -11.65
N ILE A 469 8.01 -14.20 -10.96
CA ILE A 469 6.70 -14.58 -10.42
C ILE A 469 6.45 -13.75 -9.16
N PRO A 470 5.33 -13.01 -9.07
CA PRO A 470 4.98 -12.30 -7.84
C PRO A 470 5.05 -13.21 -6.62
N GLU A 471 5.42 -12.68 -5.47
CA GLU A 471 5.59 -13.37 -4.18
C GLU A 471 6.76 -14.36 -4.10
N PHE A 472 7.17 -14.98 -5.20
CA PHE A 472 8.18 -16.07 -5.24
C PHE A 472 9.46 -15.74 -6.00
N GLY A 473 9.54 -14.57 -6.65
CA GLY A 473 10.63 -14.23 -7.57
C GLY A 473 11.83 -13.54 -6.93
N THR A 474 11.73 -13.04 -5.71
CA THR A 474 12.84 -12.34 -5.03
C THR A 474 13.94 -13.32 -4.61
N LYS A 475 15.20 -12.86 -4.46
CA LYS A 475 16.29 -13.71 -3.93
C LYS A 475 15.93 -14.36 -2.60
N PHE A 476 15.26 -13.62 -1.74
CA PHE A 476 14.81 -14.08 -0.42
C PHE A 476 13.83 -15.24 -0.53
N THR A 477 12.78 -15.09 -1.33
CA THR A 477 11.76 -16.14 -1.50
C THR A 477 12.28 -17.33 -2.32
N ARG A 478 13.14 -17.10 -3.31
CA ARG A 478 13.84 -18.20 -4.03
C ARG A 478 14.67 -19.06 -3.07
N GLN A 479 15.37 -18.44 -2.11
CA GLN A 479 16.10 -19.18 -1.09
C GLN A 479 15.17 -19.99 -0.19
N MET A 480 14.02 -19.43 0.20
CA MET A 480 13.00 -20.19 0.96
C MET A 480 12.51 -21.42 0.19
N LEU A 481 12.28 -21.29 -1.12
CA LEU A 481 11.90 -22.41 -1.98
C LEU A 481 12.98 -23.50 -2.03
N VAL A 482 14.25 -23.11 -2.10
CA VAL A 482 15.39 -24.07 -2.06
C VAL A 482 15.45 -24.77 -0.70
N ASP A 483 15.24 -24.04 0.40
CA ASP A 483 15.28 -24.59 1.76
C ASP A 483 14.09 -25.56 2.03
N THR A 484 12.91 -25.26 1.47
CA THR A 484 11.65 -25.95 1.82
C THR A 484 11.15 -26.94 0.79
N LYS A 485 11.50 -26.78 -0.48
CA LYS A 485 11.14 -27.66 -1.62
C LYS A 485 9.64 -28.01 -1.68
N PRO A 486 8.74 -27.02 -1.81
CA PRO A 486 7.31 -27.24 -1.80
C PRO A 486 6.83 -28.10 -2.97
N THR A 487 5.85 -28.95 -2.72
CA THR A 487 5.25 -29.88 -3.71
C THR A 487 3.74 -29.73 -3.85
N THR A 488 3.13 -28.91 -3.00
CA THR A 488 1.66 -28.71 -2.95
C THR A 488 1.30 -27.24 -2.92
N PHE A 489 0.06 -26.93 -3.30
CA PHE A 489 -0.46 -25.55 -3.23
C PHE A 489 -0.50 -25.04 -1.77
N ALA A 490 -0.91 -25.88 -0.84
CA ALA A 490 -0.92 -25.54 0.58
C ALA A 490 0.48 -25.17 1.12
N GLU A 491 1.53 -25.83 0.64
CA GLU A 491 2.92 -25.50 1.01
C GLU A 491 3.35 -24.14 0.44
N LEU A 492 2.92 -23.78 -0.78
CA LEU A 492 3.14 -22.44 -1.33
C LEU A 492 2.43 -21.36 -0.50
N VAL A 493 1.21 -21.62 -0.03
CA VAL A 493 0.48 -20.74 0.86
C VAL A 493 1.27 -20.50 2.16
N ARG A 494 1.85 -21.57 2.74
CA ARG A 494 2.69 -21.45 3.94
C ARG A 494 3.94 -20.58 3.68
N ILE A 495 4.62 -20.78 2.56
CA ILE A 495 5.80 -19.97 2.17
C ILE A 495 5.41 -18.50 1.99
N ALA A 496 4.27 -18.21 1.37
CA ALA A 496 3.76 -16.85 1.25
C ALA A 496 3.49 -16.24 2.64
N GLY A 497 2.90 -16.98 3.57
CA GLY A 497 2.70 -16.56 4.96
C GLY A 497 4.02 -16.25 5.68
N LEU A 498 5.02 -17.12 5.52
CA LEU A 498 6.35 -16.96 6.11
C LEU A 498 7.11 -15.75 5.55
N SER A 499 6.94 -15.44 4.26
CA SER A 499 7.64 -14.34 3.59
C SER A 499 7.06 -12.97 3.85
N HIS A 500 5.74 -12.88 4.10
CA HIS A 500 5.04 -11.61 4.31
C HIS A 500 5.15 -11.09 5.76
N GLY A 501 5.40 -11.96 6.73
CA GLY A 501 5.53 -11.56 8.13
C GLY A 501 6.89 -10.97 8.47
N THR A 502 6.97 -10.30 9.62
CA THR A 502 8.22 -9.81 10.19
C THR A 502 8.68 -10.76 11.29
N ASP A 503 9.93 -11.24 11.21
CA ASP A 503 10.55 -12.21 12.12
C ASP A 503 9.75 -13.55 12.23
N VAL A 504 9.09 -13.93 11.14
CA VAL A 504 8.39 -15.23 11.02
C VAL A 504 9.34 -16.28 10.45
N TRP A 505 10.06 -15.96 9.37
CA TRP A 505 11.01 -16.87 8.72
C TRP A 505 12.43 -16.74 9.28
N LEU A 506 13.09 -15.58 9.08
CA LEU A 506 14.47 -15.38 9.47
C LEU A 506 14.64 -15.46 11.00
N ASN A 507 15.69 -16.17 11.44
CA ASN A 507 16.01 -16.40 12.87
C ASN A 507 14.88 -17.07 13.66
N ASN A 508 13.90 -17.67 12.98
CA ASN A 508 12.74 -18.31 13.57
C ASN A 508 12.42 -19.63 12.84
N ALA A 509 11.39 -19.67 11.97
CA ALA A 509 11.00 -20.90 11.26
C ALA A 509 12.15 -21.48 10.41
N GLN A 510 13.00 -20.64 9.82
CA GLN A 510 14.16 -21.08 9.04
C GLN A 510 15.13 -21.93 9.89
N ASP A 511 15.41 -21.51 11.11
CA ASP A 511 16.32 -22.24 12.01
C ASP A 511 15.72 -23.61 12.40
N LEU A 512 14.41 -23.64 12.67
CA LEU A 512 13.71 -24.88 13.00
C LEU A 512 13.69 -25.88 11.85
N VAL A 513 13.42 -25.41 10.63
CA VAL A 513 13.42 -26.24 9.41
C VAL A 513 14.82 -26.76 9.09
N ARG A 514 15.84 -25.90 9.10
CA ARG A 514 17.23 -26.28 8.81
C ARG A 514 17.82 -27.24 9.84
N ALA A 515 17.42 -27.09 11.10
CA ALA A 515 17.84 -27.98 12.17
C ALA A 515 17.01 -29.28 12.22
N ASN A 516 16.06 -29.49 11.31
CA ASN A 516 15.11 -30.62 11.31
C ASN A 516 14.36 -30.81 12.66
N VAL A 517 14.08 -29.72 13.37
CA VAL A 517 13.24 -29.76 14.58
C VAL A 517 11.79 -30.01 14.19
N VAL A 518 11.30 -29.25 13.19
CA VAL A 518 9.98 -29.41 12.57
C VAL A 518 10.05 -29.10 11.09
N GLY A 519 9.11 -29.63 10.31
CA GLY A 519 9.02 -29.38 8.87
C GLY A 519 8.18 -28.14 8.51
N LEU A 520 8.11 -27.85 7.20
CA LEU A 520 7.32 -26.73 6.68
C LEU A 520 5.85 -26.80 7.11
N LYS A 521 5.29 -28.00 7.29
CA LYS A 521 3.88 -28.20 7.65
C LYS A 521 3.55 -27.82 9.10
N GLU A 522 4.55 -27.86 9.99
CA GLU A 522 4.36 -27.64 11.41
C GLU A 522 4.74 -26.23 11.87
N VAL A 523 5.68 -25.55 11.17
CA VAL A 523 6.12 -24.18 11.57
C VAL A 523 4.96 -23.19 11.51
N ILE A 524 5.02 -22.17 12.35
CA ILE A 524 4.04 -21.06 12.33
C ILE A 524 4.24 -20.25 11.06
N SER A 525 3.29 -20.22 10.15
CA SER A 525 3.35 -19.48 8.88
C SER A 525 2.36 -18.33 8.80
N THR A 526 1.15 -18.52 9.31
CA THR A 526 0.08 -17.54 9.35
C THR A 526 -0.48 -17.40 10.75
N ARG A 527 -1.20 -16.31 11.02
CA ARG A 527 -1.82 -16.12 12.34
C ARG A 527 -2.88 -17.18 12.64
N ASP A 528 -3.54 -17.70 11.60
CA ASP A 528 -4.52 -18.78 11.70
C ASP A 528 -3.89 -20.05 12.30
N ASP A 529 -2.64 -20.36 11.96
CA ASP A 529 -1.92 -21.51 12.52
C ASP A 529 -1.85 -21.42 14.05
N ILE A 530 -1.60 -20.21 14.59
CA ILE A 530 -1.49 -20.03 16.04
C ILE A 530 -2.82 -20.35 16.71
N MET A 531 -3.91 -19.79 16.24
CA MET A 531 -5.21 -19.99 16.82
C MET A 531 -5.65 -21.47 16.75
N ASN A 532 -5.55 -22.05 15.55
CA ASN A 532 -5.99 -23.43 15.32
C ASN A 532 -5.14 -24.44 16.11
N TYR A 533 -3.81 -24.28 16.13
CA TYR A 533 -2.92 -25.15 16.88
C TYR A 533 -3.17 -25.08 18.39
N LEU A 534 -3.34 -23.90 18.95
CA LEU A 534 -3.62 -23.74 20.37
C LEU A 534 -4.98 -24.32 20.77
N ILE A 535 -6.01 -24.20 19.92
CA ILE A 535 -7.30 -24.85 20.13
C ILE A 535 -7.14 -26.36 20.07
N PHE A 536 -6.38 -26.91 19.13
CA PHE A 536 -6.08 -28.33 19.02
C PHE A 536 -5.35 -28.87 20.27
N MET A 537 -4.43 -28.08 20.83
CA MET A 537 -3.74 -28.42 22.09
C MET A 537 -4.62 -28.32 23.32
N GLY A 538 -5.87 -27.85 23.22
CA GLY A 538 -6.85 -27.83 24.31
C GLY A 538 -7.09 -26.45 24.94
N LEU A 539 -6.47 -25.38 24.47
CA LEU A 539 -6.75 -24.04 24.95
C LEU A 539 -8.18 -23.60 24.58
N LYS A 540 -8.80 -22.83 25.47
CA LYS A 540 -10.11 -22.24 25.19
C LYS A 540 -10.02 -21.34 23.94
N PRO A 541 -11.00 -21.41 23.00
CA PRO A 541 -10.96 -20.66 21.75
C PRO A 541 -10.70 -19.15 21.92
N LYS A 542 -11.33 -18.50 22.89
CA LYS A 542 -11.14 -17.08 23.19
C LYS A 542 -9.69 -16.76 23.63
N MET A 543 -9.07 -17.64 24.43
CA MET A 543 -7.67 -17.51 24.84
C MET A 543 -6.73 -17.68 23.64
N ALA A 544 -6.94 -18.71 22.82
CA ALA A 544 -6.17 -18.96 21.62
C ALA A 544 -6.23 -17.76 20.64
N PHE A 545 -7.41 -17.18 20.45
CA PHE A 545 -7.60 -15.96 19.67
C PHE A 545 -6.85 -14.76 20.25
N THR A 546 -6.91 -14.56 21.57
CA THR A 546 -6.21 -13.46 22.25
C THR A 546 -4.70 -13.57 22.09
N ILE A 547 -4.15 -14.79 22.24
CA ILE A 547 -2.73 -15.08 22.02
C ILE A 547 -2.35 -14.78 20.57
N MET A 548 -3.12 -15.28 19.60
CA MET A 548 -2.92 -15.02 18.18
C MET A 548 -2.90 -13.51 17.87
N GLU A 549 -3.87 -12.75 18.38
CA GLU A 549 -3.94 -11.30 18.19
C GLU A 549 -2.75 -10.55 18.84
N SER A 550 -2.25 -11.02 19.98
CA SER A 550 -1.06 -10.45 20.64
C SER A 550 0.20 -10.69 19.83
N VAL A 551 0.40 -11.92 19.37
CA VAL A 551 1.58 -12.33 18.59
C VAL A 551 1.61 -11.63 17.23
N ARG A 552 0.49 -11.63 16.48
CA ARG A 552 0.45 -11.01 15.17
C ARG A 552 0.74 -9.50 15.15
N LYS A 553 0.47 -8.81 16.26
CA LYS A 553 0.73 -7.37 16.45
C LYS A 553 2.12 -7.09 17.03
N GLY A 554 2.94 -8.12 17.22
CA GLY A 554 4.28 -7.98 17.79
C GLY A 554 4.31 -7.61 19.28
N LYS A 555 3.18 -7.76 19.99
CA LYS A 555 3.10 -7.50 21.44
C LYS A 555 3.69 -8.63 22.29
N GLY A 556 4.06 -9.74 21.64
CA GLY A 556 4.60 -10.92 22.30
C GLY A 556 3.57 -11.67 23.14
N LEU A 557 4.07 -12.52 24.04
CA LEU A 557 3.26 -13.29 24.98
C LEU A 557 3.25 -12.61 26.34
N LYS A 558 2.09 -12.57 26.99
CA LYS A 558 1.97 -12.18 28.39
C LYS A 558 2.20 -13.39 29.30
N PRO A 559 2.50 -13.21 30.61
CA PRO A 559 2.66 -14.32 31.52
C PRO A 559 1.49 -15.32 31.55
N GLU A 560 0.24 -14.80 31.56
CA GLU A 560 -0.96 -15.64 31.52
C GLU A 560 -1.10 -16.44 30.22
N HIS A 561 -0.56 -15.93 29.10
CA HIS A 561 -0.54 -16.65 27.81
C HIS A 561 0.44 -17.83 27.88
N GLU A 562 1.64 -17.61 28.41
CA GLU A 562 2.65 -18.67 28.55
C GLU A 562 2.19 -19.78 29.51
N GLU A 563 1.59 -19.40 30.65
CA GLU A 563 1.04 -20.34 31.60
C GLU A 563 -0.03 -21.22 30.96
N ALA A 564 -1.00 -20.63 30.23
CA ALA A 564 -2.03 -21.36 29.52
C ALA A 564 -1.45 -22.31 28.45
N MET A 565 -0.39 -21.89 27.75
CA MET A 565 0.27 -22.72 26.74
C MET A 565 1.02 -23.90 27.39
N LEU A 566 1.72 -23.67 28.49
CA LEU A 566 2.46 -24.71 29.22
C LEU A 566 1.49 -25.73 29.89
N GLU A 567 0.40 -25.26 30.48
CA GLU A 567 -0.64 -26.14 31.05
C GLU A 567 -1.25 -27.07 30.01
N ASN A 568 -1.30 -26.68 28.75
CA ASN A 568 -1.80 -27.48 27.63
C ASN A 568 -0.69 -28.16 26.81
N GLU A 569 0.50 -28.34 27.40
CA GLU A 569 1.63 -29.08 26.82
C GLU A 569 2.11 -28.54 25.44
N VAL A 570 1.93 -27.24 25.20
CA VAL A 570 2.46 -26.61 23.97
C VAL A 570 3.99 -26.66 23.98
N PRO A 571 4.63 -27.17 22.91
CA PRO A 571 6.08 -27.33 22.87
C PRO A 571 6.85 -26.01 23.03
N ASP A 572 8.00 -26.05 23.70
CA ASP A 572 8.84 -24.88 23.96
C ASP A 572 9.29 -24.16 22.69
N TRP A 573 9.60 -24.91 21.62
CA TRP A 573 9.94 -24.31 20.32
C TRP A 573 8.80 -23.45 19.76
N TYR A 574 7.53 -23.83 19.99
CA TYR A 574 6.36 -23.11 19.55
C TYR A 574 6.19 -21.79 20.32
N ILE A 575 6.31 -21.87 21.65
CA ILE A 575 6.27 -20.70 22.53
C ILE A 575 7.38 -19.72 22.16
N THR A 576 8.60 -20.24 21.96
CA THR A 576 9.77 -19.45 21.53
C THR A 576 9.55 -18.78 20.17
N SER A 577 8.97 -19.50 19.22
CA SER A 577 8.61 -18.95 17.91
C SER A 577 7.61 -17.80 18.03
N CYS A 578 6.54 -17.95 18.81
CA CYS A 578 5.58 -16.89 19.08
C CYS A 578 6.20 -15.61 19.66
N LYS A 579 7.21 -15.75 20.53
CA LYS A 579 7.92 -14.61 21.14
C LYS A 579 8.77 -13.80 20.14
N LYS A 580 9.26 -14.46 19.09
CA LYS A 580 10.10 -13.81 18.05
C LYS A 580 9.29 -13.00 17.05
N ILE A 581 8.06 -13.41 16.76
CA ILE A 581 7.21 -12.84 15.72
C ILE A 581 6.84 -11.38 16.05
N LYS A 582 7.01 -10.49 15.06
CA LYS A 582 6.65 -9.07 15.16
C LYS A 582 5.39 -8.71 14.39
N TYR A 583 5.14 -9.37 13.26
CA TYR A 583 3.94 -9.16 12.47
C TYR A 583 3.60 -10.38 11.63
N MET A 584 2.32 -10.71 11.52
CA MET A 584 1.84 -11.85 10.73
C MET A 584 0.59 -11.51 9.93
N PHE A 585 0.50 -12.14 8.75
CA PHE A 585 -0.68 -12.09 7.89
C PHE A 585 -1.62 -13.29 8.13
N PRO A 586 -2.92 -13.17 7.74
CA PRO A 586 -3.86 -14.29 7.76
C PRO A 586 -3.63 -15.26 6.59
N LYS A 587 -4.04 -16.50 6.75
CA LYS A 587 -4.00 -17.53 5.68
C LYS A 587 -4.78 -17.10 4.44
N ALA A 588 -5.93 -16.45 4.60
CA ALA A 588 -6.74 -15.92 3.51
C ALA A 588 -5.97 -14.98 2.59
N HIS A 589 -5.15 -14.09 3.16
CA HIS A 589 -4.26 -13.21 2.40
C HIS A 589 -3.26 -14.01 1.56
N ALA A 590 -2.57 -14.95 2.18
CA ALA A 590 -1.59 -15.80 1.50
C ALA A 590 -2.23 -16.60 0.35
N VAL A 591 -3.41 -17.18 0.57
CA VAL A 591 -4.16 -17.92 -0.46
C VAL A 591 -4.47 -17.03 -1.67
N ALA A 592 -5.04 -15.84 -1.46
CA ALA A 592 -5.41 -14.93 -2.55
C ALA A 592 -4.20 -14.55 -3.44
N TYR A 593 -3.06 -14.27 -2.79
CA TYR A 593 -1.83 -13.95 -3.52
C TYR A 593 -1.21 -15.16 -4.23
N VAL A 594 -1.22 -16.33 -3.60
CA VAL A 594 -0.70 -17.55 -4.24
C VAL A 594 -1.56 -17.98 -5.43
N MET A 595 -2.89 -17.86 -5.37
CA MET A 595 -3.77 -18.10 -6.52
C MET A 595 -3.37 -17.22 -7.71
N THR A 596 -3.19 -15.92 -7.48
CA THR A 596 -2.76 -14.96 -8.50
C THR A 596 -1.36 -15.32 -9.05
N SER A 597 -0.40 -15.58 -8.17
CA SER A 597 0.98 -15.91 -8.54
C SER A 597 1.08 -17.23 -9.30
N PHE A 598 0.30 -18.23 -8.94
CA PHE A 598 0.27 -19.51 -9.62
C PHE A 598 -0.29 -19.39 -11.05
N ARG A 599 -1.33 -18.60 -11.26
CA ARG A 599 -1.88 -18.29 -12.60
C ARG A 599 -0.86 -17.56 -13.48
N ILE A 600 -0.13 -16.61 -12.91
CA ILE A 600 0.97 -15.92 -13.61
C ILE A 600 2.10 -16.89 -13.92
N ALA A 601 2.45 -17.79 -12.98
CA ALA A 601 3.45 -18.84 -13.19
C ALA A 601 3.04 -19.82 -14.29
N TYR A 602 1.76 -20.16 -14.39
CA TYR A 602 1.23 -20.96 -15.50
C TYR A 602 1.47 -20.28 -16.85
N CYS A 603 1.26 -18.96 -16.92
CA CYS A 603 1.58 -18.21 -18.14
C CYS A 603 3.08 -18.19 -18.45
N LYS A 604 3.93 -18.19 -17.43
CA LYS A 604 5.40 -18.31 -17.62
C LYS A 604 5.80 -19.60 -18.32
N VAL A 605 5.12 -20.71 -18.02
CA VAL A 605 5.36 -22.01 -18.65
C VAL A 605 4.76 -22.06 -20.05
N ASN A 606 3.46 -21.73 -20.17
CA ASN A 606 2.67 -22.02 -21.36
C ASN A 606 2.60 -20.86 -22.36
N TYR A 607 2.81 -19.61 -21.92
CA TYR A 607 2.75 -18.38 -22.72
C TYR A 607 3.93 -17.46 -22.42
N PRO A 608 5.18 -17.94 -22.62
CA PRO A 608 6.36 -17.25 -22.12
C PRO A 608 6.55 -15.85 -22.71
N GLU A 609 6.26 -15.63 -23.98
CA GLU A 609 6.37 -14.31 -24.61
C GLU A 609 5.42 -13.29 -23.95
N ALA A 610 4.17 -13.70 -23.66
CA ALA A 610 3.20 -12.85 -22.96
C ALA A 610 3.65 -12.57 -21.53
N PHE A 611 4.15 -13.57 -20.82
CA PHE A 611 4.68 -13.42 -19.47
C PHE A 611 5.81 -12.40 -19.40
N TYR A 612 6.83 -12.53 -20.25
CA TYR A 612 7.96 -11.59 -20.24
C TYR A 612 7.57 -10.20 -20.72
N ALA A 613 6.75 -10.08 -21.78
CA ALA A 613 6.25 -8.80 -22.26
C ALA A 613 5.50 -8.06 -21.14
N THR A 614 4.63 -8.73 -20.42
CA THR A 614 3.89 -8.18 -19.27
C THR A 614 4.82 -7.79 -18.14
N TYR A 615 5.77 -8.67 -17.75
CA TYR A 615 6.72 -8.36 -16.69
C TYR A 615 7.53 -7.09 -17.00
N PHE A 616 8.11 -6.99 -18.19
CA PHE A 616 8.92 -5.83 -18.56
C PHE A 616 8.09 -4.56 -18.72
N THR A 617 6.83 -4.66 -19.12
CA THR A 617 5.91 -3.49 -19.11
C THR A 617 5.76 -2.91 -17.69
N THR A 618 5.62 -3.75 -16.67
CA THR A 618 5.54 -3.27 -15.28
C THR A 618 6.84 -2.71 -14.72
N LYS A 619 7.97 -2.90 -15.41
CA LYS A 619 9.33 -2.46 -15.02
C LYS A 619 9.97 -1.52 -16.03
N VAL A 620 9.19 -0.97 -16.95
CA VAL A 620 9.69 -0.18 -18.09
C VAL A 620 10.50 1.05 -17.67
N ASP A 621 10.19 1.66 -16.53
CA ASP A 621 10.88 2.85 -16.01
C ASP A 621 12.35 2.59 -15.63
N ASP A 622 12.69 1.35 -15.26
CA ASP A 622 14.05 0.92 -14.91
C ASP A 622 14.68 0.05 -16.01
N PHE A 623 14.00 -0.13 -17.16
CA PHE A 623 14.45 -0.94 -18.27
C PHE A 623 15.44 -0.15 -19.16
N ASP A 624 16.58 -0.77 -19.46
CA ASP A 624 17.64 -0.18 -20.29
C ASP A 624 17.77 -0.96 -21.60
N ILE A 625 17.07 -0.50 -22.64
CA ILE A 625 17.05 -1.19 -23.95
C ILE A 625 18.41 -1.20 -24.62
N GLU A 626 19.21 -0.12 -24.49
CA GLU A 626 20.52 -0.02 -25.14
C GLU A 626 21.47 -1.11 -24.60
N LEU A 627 21.53 -1.27 -23.28
CA LEU A 627 22.30 -2.32 -22.65
C LEU A 627 21.79 -3.72 -23.02
N ILE A 628 20.49 -3.92 -22.96
CA ILE A 628 19.88 -5.25 -23.13
C ILE A 628 20.04 -5.75 -24.56
N THR A 629 19.88 -4.89 -25.56
CA THR A 629 20.05 -5.26 -26.97
C THR A 629 21.52 -5.28 -27.43
N SER A 630 22.46 -4.80 -26.60
CA SER A 630 23.90 -4.89 -26.89
C SER A 630 24.48 -6.32 -26.82
N GLY A 631 23.70 -7.28 -26.35
CA GLY A 631 24.05 -8.69 -26.29
C GLY A 631 24.16 -9.26 -24.87
N ILE A 632 24.00 -10.57 -24.75
CA ILE A 632 23.93 -11.28 -23.47
C ILE A 632 25.21 -11.13 -22.63
N ASP A 633 26.38 -11.04 -23.27
CA ASP A 633 27.65 -10.91 -22.56
C ASP A 633 27.74 -9.58 -21.80
N ASN A 634 27.30 -8.47 -22.43
CA ASN A 634 27.25 -7.15 -21.80
C ASN A 634 26.23 -7.13 -20.65
N VAL A 635 25.11 -7.81 -20.79
CA VAL A 635 24.10 -7.96 -19.74
C VAL A 635 24.69 -8.70 -18.53
N LYS A 636 25.38 -9.83 -18.76
CA LYS A 636 26.04 -10.61 -17.70
C LYS A 636 27.17 -9.82 -17.03
N GLU A 637 27.95 -9.07 -17.80
CA GLU A 637 29.00 -8.22 -17.27
C GLU A 637 28.42 -7.14 -16.33
N ARG A 638 27.35 -6.47 -16.75
CA ARG A 638 26.67 -5.46 -15.91
C ARG A 638 26.07 -6.08 -14.65
N LEU A 639 25.48 -7.26 -14.73
CA LEU A 639 25.01 -8.02 -13.57
C LEU A 639 26.12 -8.25 -12.56
N ASN A 640 27.30 -8.70 -13.02
CA ASN A 640 28.44 -8.94 -12.15
C ASN A 640 28.96 -7.65 -11.51
N GLN A 641 29.04 -6.55 -12.25
CA GLN A 641 29.43 -5.25 -11.74
C GLN A 641 28.51 -4.80 -10.58
N ILE A 642 27.18 -4.94 -10.74
CA ILE A 642 26.23 -4.57 -9.68
C ILE A 642 26.34 -5.53 -8.47
N LYS A 643 26.54 -6.83 -8.73
CA LYS A 643 26.72 -7.84 -7.67
C LYS A 643 27.95 -7.55 -6.80
N GLU A 644 29.05 -7.08 -7.41
CA GLU A 644 30.29 -6.69 -6.70
C GLU A 644 30.11 -5.45 -5.81
N LEU A 645 29.21 -4.53 -6.18
CA LEU A 645 28.90 -3.37 -5.33
C LEU A 645 28.25 -3.78 -4.00
N GLY A 646 27.53 -4.89 -3.95
CA GLY A 646 26.88 -5.40 -2.74
C GLY A 646 25.98 -4.35 -2.07
N THR A 647 26.24 -4.03 -0.81
CA THR A 647 25.46 -3.04 -0.05
C THR A 647 25.67 -1.58 -0.49
N LYS A 648 26.65 -1.32 -1.37
CA LYS A 648 26.91 0.02 -1.92
C LYS A 648 26.06 0.29 -3.18
N ALA A 649 25.43 -0.72 -3.76
CA ALA A 649 24.56 -0.56 -4.91
C ALA A 649 23.38 0.37 -4.57
N THR A 650 23.10 1.31 -5.46
CA THR A 650 21.96 2.23 -5.36
C THR A 650 20.64 1.49 -5.55
N THR A 651 19.53 2.12 -5.16
CA THR A 651 18.19 1.57 -5.41
C THR A 651 17.96 1.27 -6.89
N LYS A 652 18.39 2.19 -7.77
CA LYS A 652 18.27 2.03 -9.23
C LYS A 652 19.10 0.84 -9.74
N GLU A 653 20.33 0.66 -9.26
CA GLU A 653 21.16 -0.49 -9.63
C GLU A 653 20.57 -1.81 -9.14
N ASN A 654 19.99 -1.83 -7.95
CA ASN A 654 19.29 -3.03 -7.46
C ASN A 654 18.03 -3.35 -8.29
N SER A 655 17.25 -2.35 -8.71
CA SER A 655 16.13 -2.54 -9.65
C SER A 655 16.63 -3.07 -10.99
N GLN A 656 17.69 -2.47 -11.55
CA GLN A 656 18.32 -2.91 -12.79
C GLN A 656 18.82 -4.35 -12.68
N TYR A 657 19.47 -4.72 -11.57
CA TYR A 657 19.92 -6.10 -11.32
C TYR A 657 18.77 -7.11 -11.45
N THR A 658 17.64 -6.83 -10.81
CA THR A 658 16.46 -7.71 -10.84
C THR A 658 15.91 -7.88 -12.25
N ILE A 659 15.87 -6.82 -13.06
CA ILE A 659 15.44 -6.87 -14.46
C ILE A 659 16.42 -7.70 -15.29
N LEU A 660 17.72 -7.48 -15.12
CA LEU A 660 18.75 -8.18 -15.89
C LEU A 660 18.79 -9.68 -15.57
N GLU A 661 18.53 -10.12 -14.34
CA GLU A 661 18.37 -11.55 -14.02
C GLU A 661 17.27 -12.19 -14.89
N VAL A 662 16.13 -11.50 -15.05
CA VAL A 662 14.99 -11.98 -15.85
C VAL A 662 15.32 -11.95 -17.36
N VAL A 663 16.07 -10.95 -17.82
CA VAL A 663 16.56 -10.88 -19.21
C VAL A 663 17.45 -12.10 -19.53
N VAL A 664 18.37 -12.45 -18.63
CA VAL A 664 19.23 -13.64 -18.79
C VAL A 664 18.39 -14.92 -18.89
N GLU A 665 17.39 -15.08 -18.01
CA GLU A 665 16.48 -16.23 -18.07
C GLU A 665 15.71 -16.27 -19.40
N MET A 666 15.19 -15.14 -19.86
CA MET A 666 14.45 -15.04 -21.11
C MET A 666 15.32 -15.42 -22.31
N TYR A 667 16.55 -14.92 -22.37
CA TYR A 667 17.51 -15.25 -23.43
C TYR A 667 17.92 -16.72 -23.40
N ALA A 668 18.12 -17.31 -22.21
CA ALA A 668 18.38 -18.74 -22.06
C ALA A 668 17.24 -19.60 -22.64
N ARG A 669 16.01 -19.13 -22.60
CA ARG A 669 14.83 -19.76 -23.22
C ARG A 669 14.77 -19.54 -24.75
N GLY A 670 15.70 -18.79 -25.32
CA GLY A 670 15.75 -18.44 -26.74
C GLY A 670 14.71 -17.42 -27.17
N ILE A 671 14.25 -16.58 -26.23
CA ILE A 671 13.35 -15.44 -26.49
C ILE A 671 14.21 -14.18 -26.52
N GLU A 672 14.00 -13.34 -27.53
CA GLU A 672 14.85 -12.17 -27.81
C GLU A 672 14.02 -10.89 -27.86
N PHE A 673 14.65 -9.75 -27.51
CA PHE A 673 14.09 -8.44 -27.79
C PHE A 673 14.40 -8.01 -29.22
N MET A 674 13.39 -7.44 -29.85
CA MET A 674 13.56 -6.68 -31.10
C MET A 674 14.13 -5.29 -30.79
N HIS A 675 14.67 -4.60 -31.79
CA HIS A 675 14.92 -3.18 -31.70
C HIS A 675 13.58 -2.41 -31.70
N ILE A 676 13.57 -1.22 -31.11
CA ILE A 676 12.42 -0.31 -31.20
C ILE A 676 12.10 -0.05 -32.65
N ASP A 677 10.85 -0.21 -33.04
CA ASP A 677 10.32 0.14 -34.35
C ASP A 677 9.41 1.36 -34.24
N LEU A 678 9.68 2.37 -35.07
CA LEU A 678 8.97 3.66 -35.05
C LEU A 678 7.45 3.51 -35.32
N TYR A 679 7.06 2.49 -36.09
CA TYR A 679 5.67 2.30 -36.55
C TYR A 679 4.94 1.18 -35.79
N GLU A 680 5.67 0.18 -35.28
CA GLU A 680 5.07 -1.01 -34.62
C GLU A 680 5.16 -0.92 -33.10
N SER A 681 6.23 -0.34 -32.53
CA SER A 681 6.38 -0.23 -31.07
C SER A 681 5.26 0.59 -30.45
N ASP A 682 4.78 0.15 -29.29
CA ASP A 682 3.84 0.91 -28.49
C ASP A 682 4.53 2.08 -27.78
N ALA A 683 3.77 3.00 -27.21
CA ALA A 683 4.35 4.05 -26.40
C ALA A 683 4.97 3.48 -25.12
N LYS A 684 4.27 2.56 -24.42
CA LYS A 684 4.58 2.12 -23.06
C LYS A 684 4.65 0.60 -22.89
N ASP A 685 3.88 -0.17 -23.67
CA ASP A 685 3.71 -1.58 -23.45
C ASP A 685 4.59 -2.41 -24.37
N PHE A 686 5.25 -3.43 -23.81
CA PHE A 686 5.93 -4.46 -24.59
C PHE A 686 4.90 -5.31 -25.34
N LYS A 687 5.21 -5.69 -26.57
CA LYS A 687 4.33 -6.49 -27.43
C LYS A 687 4.99 -7.79 -27.88
N ILE A 688 4.19 -8.82 -28.06
CA ILE A 688 4.63 -10.03 -28.77
C ILE A 688 4.72 -9.69 -30.27
N TYR A 689 5.89 -9.84 -30.85
CA TYR A 689 6.13 -9.57 -32.28
C TYR A 689 6.08 -10.83 -33.15
N GLY A 690 6.18 -11.98 -32.53
CA GLY A 690 6.16 -13.29 -33.16
C GLY A 690 6.74 -14.37 -32.26
N PRO A 691 6.88 -15.61 -32.75
CA PRO A 691 7.46 -16.67 -31.93
C PRO A 691 8.83 -16.27 -31.40
N LYS A 692 8.99 -16.33 -30.09
CA LYS A 692 10.24 -16.00 -29.37
C LYS A 692 10.78 -14.57 -29.57
N LYS A 693 9.90 -13.61 -29.91
CA LYS A 693 10.29 -12.21 -30.14
C LYS A 693 9.38 -11.24 -29.40
N ILE A 694 9.96 -10.33 -28.68
CA ILE A 694 9.28 -9.27 -27.92
C ILE A 694 9.73 -7.91 -28.47
N LEU A 695 8.75 -7.06 -28.81
CA LEU A 695 8.98 -5.70 -29.28
C LEU A 695 8.90 -4.72 -28.11
N PRO A 696 9.99 -3.99 -27.81
CA PRO A 696 10.03 -3.02 -26.73
C PRO A 696 9.19 -1.76 -27.06
N PRO A 697 8.64 -1.09 -26.04
CA PRO A 697 7.97 0.18 -26.21
C PRO A 697 8.97 1.32 -26.40
N MET A 698 8.48 2.46 -26.90
CA MET A 698 9.32 3.64 -27.14
C MET A 698 9.91 4.23 -25.85
N VAL A 699 9.16 4.20 -24.72
CA VAL A 699 9.65 4.72 -23.43
C VAL A 699 10.83 3.93 -22.86
N SER A 700 11.10 2.72 -23.35
CA SER A 700 12.28 1.93 -22.96
C SER A 700 13.61 2.56 -23.43
N LEU A 701 13.55 3.51 -24.38
CA LEU A 701 14.72 4.28 -24.81
C LEU A 701 15.03 5.37 -23.79
N GLN A 702 16.26 5.39 -23.34
CA GLN A 702 16.69 6.35 -22.32
C GLN A 702 16.49 7.81 -22.75
N GLY A 703 15.72 8.58 -21.96
CA GLY A 703 15.40 9.99 -22.22
C GLY A 703 14.10 10.21 -23.00
N MET A 704 13.41 9.14 -23.40
CA MET A 704 12.07 9.26 -24.01
C MET A 704 11.00 9.18 -22.92
N GLY A 705 10.34 10.31 -22.63
CA GLY A 705 9.21 10.36 -21.70
C GLY A 705 7.89 9.89 -22.35
N GLU A 706 6.93 9.46 -21.53
CA GLU A 706 5.63 8.91 -21.97
C GLU A 706 4.88 9.86 -22.94
N ASN A 707 4.81 11.17 -22.63
CA ASN A 707 4.15 12.15 -23.50
C ASN A 707 4.82 12.29 -24.88
N ALA A 708 6.13 12.11 -24.95
CA ALA A 708 6.88 12.13 -26.19
C ALA A 708 6.61 10.86 -27.00
N ALA A 709 6.63 9.70 -26.38
CA ALA A 709 6.29 8.41 -26.98
C ALA A 709 4.85 8.39 -27.52
N LEU A 710 3.89 8.83 -26.72
CA LEU A 710 2.49 8.95 -27.14
C LEU A 710 2.33 9.88 -28.37
N SER A 711 3.08 10.99 -28.41
CA SER A 711 3.02 11.89 -29.58
C SER A 711 3.51 11.24 -30.87
N VAL A 712 4.44 10.27 -30.80
CA VAL A 712 4.86 9.49 -31.97
C VAL A 712 3.77 8.50 -32.39
N VAL A 713 3.19 7.78 -31.43
CA VAL A 713 2.10 6.83 -31.69
C VAL A 713 0.88 7.52 -32.32
N ASP A 714 0.58 8.74 -31.89
CA ASP A 714 -0.53 9.50 -32.46
C ASP A 714 -0.17 10.06 -33.86
N ALA A 715 1.01 10.66 -34.00
CA ALA A 715 1.43 11.28 -35.28
C ALA A 715 1.57 10.25 -36.42
N ARG A 716 2.01 9.02 -36.14
CA ARG A 716 2.15 7.98 -37.18
C ARG A 716 0.81 7.53 -37.79
N LYS A 717 -0.33 7.78 -37.09
CA LYS A 717 -1.69 7.49 -37.62
C LYS A 717 -2.00 8.35 -38.84
N ASP A 718 -1.41 9.54 -38.93
CA ASP A 718 -1.56 10.48 -40.06
C ASP A 718 -0.61 10.17 -41.22
N GLY A 719 0.07 9.04 -41.20
CA GLY A 719 0.95 8.57 -42.26
C GLY A 719 2.44 8.52 -41.82
N LYS A 720 3.26 7.90 -42.68
CA LYS A 720 4.70 7.72 -42.43
C LYS A 720 5.43 9.07 -42.31
N PHE A 721 6.46 9.11 -41.51
CA PHE A 721 7.36 10.25 -41.42
C PHE A 721 8.28 10.31 -42.64
N LEU A 722 8.40 11.50 -43.23
CA LEU A 722 9.17 11.71 -44.46
C LEU A 722 10.67 11.85 -44.19
N SER A 723 11.02 12.36 -43.01
CA SER A 723 12.40 12.60 -42.57
C SER A 723 12.48 12.75 -41.06
N LYS A 724 13.69 12.76 -40.49
CA LYS A 724 13.91 13.09 -39.07
C LYS A 724 13.41 14.50 -38.73
N GLU A 725 13.51 15.46 -39.64
CA GLU A 725 12.93 16.80 -39.47
C GLU A 725 11.39 16.76 -39.39
N ASP A 726 10.73 15.95 -40.22
CA ASP A 726 9.28 15.76 -40.18
C ASP A 726 8.84 15.09 -38.88
N LEU A 727 9.60 14.08 -38.41
CA LEU A 727 9.38 13.41 -37.13
C LEU A 727 9.41 14.41 -35.96
N ILE A 728 10.45 15.26 -35.88
CA ILE A 728 10.56 16.29 -34.85
C ILE A 728 9.39 17.30 -34.92
N LYS A 729 9.01 17.70 -36.14
CA LYS A 729 7.94 18.69 -36.34
C LYS A 729 6.55 18.17 -35.93
N ARG A 730 6.27 16.90 -36.21
CA ARG A 730 4.97 16.27 -35.95
C ARG A 730 4.83 15.69 -34.55
N THR A 731 5.93 15.61 -33.79
CA THR A 731 5.95 14.98 -32.47
C THR A 731 6.53 15.91 -31.40
N LYS A 732 6.53 15.46 -30.14
CA LYS A 732 7.16 16.16 -29.02
C LYS A 732 8.59 15.66 -28.74
N LEU A 733 9.25 15.02 -29.71
CA LEU A 733 10.59 14.50 -29.57
C LEU A 733 11.63 15.64 -29.56
N SER A 734 12.58 15.55 -28.66
CA SER A 734 13.77 16.38 -28.68
C SER A 734 14.79 15.86 -29.72
N LYS A 735 15.70 16.74 -30.19
CA LYS A 735 16.78 16.32 -31.09
C LYS A 735 17.61 15.19 -30.52
N THR A 736 17.93 15.23 -29.23
CA THR A 736 18.71 14.19 -28.54
C THR A 736 18.01 12.84 -28.57
N VAL A 737 16.68 12.81 -28.41
CA VAL A 737 15.92 11.54 -28.49
C VAL A 737 15.90 11.00 -29.92
N VAL A 738 15.81 11.86 -30.93
CA VAL A 738 15.88 11.44 -32.34
C VAL A 738 17.26 10.91 -32.70
N GLU A 739 18.35 11.50 -32.17
CA GLU A 739 19.71 10.98 -32.31
C GLU A 739 19.82 9.58 -31.72
N LYS A 740 19.33 9.37 -30.51
CA LYS A 740 19.29 8.04 -29.86
C LYS A 740 18.45 7.02 -30.61
N LEU A 741 17.28 7.39 -31.13
CA LEU A 741 16.49 6.52 -32.01
C LEU A 741 17.27 6.11 -33.26
N SER A 742 18.05 7.03 -33.81
CA SER A 742 18.92 6.76 -34.96
C SER A 742 20.07 5.80 -34.61
N GLU A 743 20.73 6.02 -33.45
CA GLU A 743 21.78 5.15 -32.95
C GLU A 743 21.26 3.73 -32.64
N HIS A 744 20.02 3.63 -32.14
CA HIS A 744 19.34 2.36 -31.91
C HIS A 744 18.87 1.65 -33.18
N GLY A 745 19.00 2.30 -34.36
CA GLY A 745 18.58 1.76 -35.66
C GLY A 745 17.10 1.95 -36.01
N ALA A 746 16.30 2.56 -35.12
CA ALA A 746 14.86 2.78 -35.32
C ALA A 746 14.53 3.73 -36.48
N LEU A 747 15.51 4.52 -36.96
CA LEU A 747 15.36 5.49 -38.03
C LEU A 747 16.24 5.13 -39.26
N ASP A 748 16.66 3.89 -39.41
CA ASP A 748 17.49 3.46 -40.53
C ASP A 748 16.81 3.69 -41.87
N GLY A 749 17.52 4.29 -42.79
CA GLY A 749 17.00 4.67 -44.13
C GLY A 749 16.16 5.95 -44.17
N MET A 750 15.93 6.62 -43.01
CA MET A 750 15.20 7.89 -42.98
C MET A 750 16.14 9.06 -43.27
N SER A 751 15.75 9.94 -44.23
CA SER A 751 16.51 11.14 -44.57
C SER A 751 16.52 12.17 -43.43
N GLU A 752 17.56 12.99 -43.36
CA GLU A 752 17.64 14.07 -42.36
C GLU A 752 16.61 15.16 -42.55
N LYS A 753 16.34 15.54 -43.80
CA LYS A 753 15.46 16.66 -44.19
C LYS A 753 14.39 16.23 -45.18
N ASN A 754 13.27 16.98 -45.19
CA ASN A 754 12.17 16.80 -46.16
C ASN A 754 12.57 17.10 -47.62
N GLN A 755 13.67 17.75 -47.85
CA GLN A 755 14.12 18.14 -49.19
C GLN A 755 15.14 17.14 -49.72
N LEU A 756 14.80 16.48 -50.84
CA LEU A 756 15.76 15.72 -51.63
C LEU A 756 16.88 16.67 -52.08
N SER A 757 18.08 16.47 -51.59
CA SER A 757 19.27 17.14 -52.11
C SER A 757 19.59 16.51 -53.47
N PHE A 758 19.50 17.28 -54.52
CA PHE A 758 19.89 16.89 -55.86
C PHE A 758 21.42 17.09 -56.11
N PHE A 759 22.25 16.89 -55.09
CA PHE A 759 23.70 16.91 -55.26
C PHE A 759 24.38 15.86 -54.38
#